data_8247b573526bb33085ebbbb5a3a3a3d6
#
_entry.id   8247b573526bb33085ebbbb5a3a3a3d6
#
_cell.length_a   1.000
_cell.length_b   1.000
_cell.length_c   1.000
_cell.angle_alpha   90.00
_cell.angle_beta   90.00
_cell.angle_gamma   90.00
#
_symmetry.space_group_name_H-M   'P 1'
#
loop_
_entity.id
_entity.type
_entity.pdbx_description
1 polymer ?
#
loop_
_entity_poly.entity_id
_entity_poly.type
_entity_poly.pdbx_seq_one_letter_code
_entity_poly.pdbx_strand_id
1 'polypeptide(L)'
;RPRLGIDAESFRERPVMVVQAPAGFGKTSLLGQWRREHLARGAAVAWMSADDHEDPQHFLHALTLAVRIGCGRPAFGRYFLEGGGAPGGELEGITAWLAEVAQTSLDMVLIVDEVERLPARNFATLIYLLHNLPPNLRVIIAGRGELDDAVAGLVAYGAAVAVGPDMLRFSLDETIAFVRNRFGGNVDTDACARLHEITEGWPLGLQLALAATEGAGDPRAAINGMLARNEGRSEQLVGGLLDNLAAGDVDFLVRVSLVELLHPDLCRALLDSADAPEQLARLARDTPIFMVDDDGEWFRLHALARDALRERLVELPAAELATLHRRAMTWLAERGMTQEAARHAHAAGQRQQAYDMAERCMYDAVTQGYHGTVLEWLEDLPESDLDSRPQLRLAAAWALALSERQEEAGRLVARILENPDVDSHLRYECALILSGAAYFADEPDRCAALFEPWSEVPPGREPRLLQMHANRQAILAILKGDPARARRHLQQVVRGSVGKGHVYAGRWGEFFTGLSYIWEGQLLLGEETLRPALERAEADLGRRHPQACMLAALLAVAVYERDRLDEAAALLANRLDVLERFGAPETALFGYRTVARIAAAQGIEHRAIDLLEALGAVGVARGLPRMSIASLADQVRIHAGKFRSETCRVLADRIDEIVAQSGHPEGSLWHRSVALLQIISRANVAIAAQDWRAALDHLAPAVALADAMKLGRLRIEVMALRALALDRQGGNG
;
A
#
# COMPACT_ATOMS: atom_id res chain seq x y z
N ARG A 1 -34.45 -13.38 -0.95
CA ARG A 1 -34.72 -13.42 0.51
C ARG A 1 -35.23 -12.07 1.00
N PRO A 2 -36.55 -11.82 1.03
CA PRO A 2 -37.11 -10.54 1.46
C PRO A 2 -36.70 -10.18 2.91
N ARG A 3 -36.60 -11.17 3.78
CA ARG A 3 -36.18 -11.01 5.20
C ARG A 3 -34.80 -10.41 5.37
N LEU A 4 -33.90 -10.67 4.43
CA LEU A 4 -32.52 -10.19 4.40
C LEU A 4 -32.32 -9.06 3.38
N GLY A 5 -33.38 -8.38 2.93
CA GLY A 5 -33.25 -7.22 2.05
C GLY A 5 -32.67 -6.02 2.77
N ILE A 6 -31.99 -5.13 2.05
CA ILE A 6 -31.36 -3.91 2.63
C ILE A 6 -32.34 -2.93 3.23
N ASP A 7 -33.65 -3.09 2.97
CA ASP A 7 -34.74 -2.31 3.57
C ASP A 7 -35.15 -2.79 4.95
N ALA A 8 -34.72 -3.99 5.36
CA ALA A 8 -35.02 -4.49 6.68
C ALA A 8 -34.48 -3.53 7.75
N GLU A 9 -35.26 -3.33 8.80
CA GLU A 9 -34.98 -2.36 9.87
C GLU A 9 -33.57 -2.53 10.48
N SER A 10 -33.10 -3.78 10.51
CA SER A 10 -31.76 -4.13 11.03
C SER A 10 -30.60 -3.57 10.20
N PHE A 11 -30.80 -3.36 8.88
CA PHE A 11 -29.75 -2.98 7.94
C PHE A 11 -29.82 -1.51 7.50
N ARG A 12 -30.95 -0.86 7.79
CA ARG A 12 -31.16 0.52 7.38
C ARG A 12 -30.15 1.46 8.04
N GLU A 13 -29.48 2.29 7.23
CA GLU A 13 -28.55 3.35 7.67
C GLU A 13 -27.30 2.86 8.40
N ARG A 14 -26.94 1.60 8.32
CA ARG A 14 -25.69 1.08 8.90
C ARG A 14 -24.52 1.29 7.95
N PRO A 15 -23.43 1.93 8.42
CA PRO A 15 -22.25 2.16 7.58
C PRO A 15 -21.48 0.86 7.30
N VAL A 16 -21.54 -0.12 8.22
CA VAL A 16 -20.83 -1.39 8.10
C VAL A 16 -21.81 -2.56 8.28
N MET A 17 -21.76 -3.49 7.37
CA MET A 17 -22.47 -4.79 7.47
C MET A 17 -21.46 -5.93 7.41
N VAL A 18 -21.58 -6.89 8.32
CA VAL A 18 -20.69 -8.04 8.44
C VAL A 18 -21.50 -9.32 8.21
N VAL A 19 -21.16 -10.08 7.17
CA VAL A 19 -21.80 -11.36 6.86
C VAL A 19 -20.84 -12.48 7.21
N GLN A 20 -21.14 -13.21 8.28
CA GLN A 20 -20.24 -14.23 8.80
C GLN A 20 -20.93 -15.57 8.93
N ALA A 21 -20.41 -16.55 8.21
CA ALA A 21 -20.88 -17.92 8.31
C ALA A 21 -19.88 -18.89 7.66
N PRO A 22 -19.94 -20.18 8.01
CA PRO A 22 -19.21 -21.23 7.30
C PRO A 22 -19.47 -21.22 5.78
N ALA A 23 -18.69 -21.99 5.05
CA ALA A 23 -18.89 -22.12 3.61
C ALA A 23 -20.29 -22.72 3.32
N GLY A 24 -20.86 -22.36 2.17
CA GLY A 24 -22.17 -22.91 1.76
C GLY A 24 -23.39 -22.25 2.39
N PHE A 25 -23.24 -21.26 3.26
CA PHE A 25 -24.37 -20.51 3.84
C PHE A 25 -24.96 -19.44 2.92
N GLY A 26 -24.43 -19.29 1.72
CA GLY A 26 -24.95 -18.35 0.72
C GLY A 26 -24.57 -16.90 0.97
N LYS A 27 -23.43 -16.63 1.62
CA LYS A 27 -22.88 -15.28 1.83
C LYS A 27 -22.78 -14.51 0.52
N THR A 28 -22.03 -15.03 -0.44
CA THR A 28 -21.85 -14.41 -1.77
C THR A 28 -23.18 -14.22 -2.51
N SER A 29 -24.13 -15.15 -2.36
CA SER A 29 -25.47 -15.00 -2.93
C SER A 29 -26.25 -13.85 -2.30
N LEU A 30 -26.13 -13.66 -0.97
CA LEU A 30 -26.72 -12.52 -0.28
C LEU A 30 -26.05 -11.20 -0.71
N LEU A 31 -24.72 -11.18 -0.82
CA LEU A 31 -24.00 -10.02 -1.34
C LEU A 31 -24.45 -9.66 -2.76
N GLY A 32 -24.64 -10.64 -3.63
CA GLY A 32 -25.20 -10.47 -4.96
C GLY A 32 -26.65 -9.92 -4.96
N GLN A 33 -27.47 -10.32 -3.98
CA GLN A 33 -28.80 -9.74 -3.76
C GLN A 33 -28.67 -8.26 -3.34
N TRP A 34 -27.86 -7.95 -2.34
CA TRP A 34 -27.64 -6.58 -1.84
C TRP A 34 -27.03 -5.67 -2.91
N ARG A 35 -26.08 -6.19 -3.71
CA ARG A 35 -25.53 -5.46 -4.86
C ARG A 35 -26.66 -4.98 -5.79
N ARG A 36 -27.56 -5.87 -6.20
CA ARG A 36 -28.68 -5.51 -7.08
C ARG A 36 -29.64 -4.50 -6.42
N GLU A 37 -29.90 -4.65 -5.14
CA GLU A 37 -30.78 -3.74 -4.39
C GLU A 37 -30.16 -2.35 -4.25
N HIS A 38 -28.85 -2.24 -3.98
CA HIS A 38 -28.13 -0.97 -3.91
C HIS A 38 -28.03 -0.30 -5.29
N LEU A 39 -27.71 -1.05 -6.33
CA LEU A 39 -27.71 -0.53 -7.71
C LEU A 39 -29.09 -0.01 -8.13
N ALA A 40 -30.17 -0.70 -7.78
CA ALA A 40 -31.54 -0.25 -8.05
C ALA A 40 -31.89 1.08 -7.35
N ARG A 41 -31.19 1.43 -6.27
CA ARG A 41 -31.31 2.71 -5.57
C ARG A 41 -30.40 3.81 -6.11
N GLY A 42 -29.59 3.49 -7.12
CA GLY A 42 -28.66 4.44 -7.74
C GLY A 42 -27.31 4.56 -6.99
N ALA A 43 -27.03 3.70 -6.03
CA ALA A 43 -25.70 3.65 -5.41
C ALA A 43 -24.68 3.05 -6.37
N ALA A 44 -23.45 3.53 -6.31
CA ALA A 44 -22.30 2.91 -7.00
C ALA A 44 -21.79 1.74 -6.15
N VAL A 45 -21.70 0.54 -6.74
CA VAL A 45 -21.29 -0.65 -5.99
C VAL A 45 -19.95 -1.18 -6.51
N ALA A 46 -18.94 -1.13 -5.66
CA ALA A 46 -17.64 -1.76 -5.86
C ALA A 46 -17.61 -3.14 -5.19
N TRP A 47 -17.06 -4.14 -5.87
CA TRP A 47 -16.95 -5.50 -5.35
C TRP A 47 -15.53 -6.01 -5.52
N MET A 48 -14.98 -6.58 -4.47
CA MET A 48 -13.74 -7.36 -4.51
C MET A 48 -13.87 -8.63 -3.69
N SER A 49 -13.16 -9.67 -4.10
CA SER A 49 -12.89 -10.85 -3.26
C SER A 49 -11.48 -10.73 -2.70
N ALA A 50 -11.35 -10.96 -1.42
CA ALA A 50 -10.05 -10.96 -0.76
C ALA A 50 -9.22 -12.17 -1.21
N ASP A 51 -7.91 -11.99 -1.25
CA ASP A 51 -6.93 -13.03 -1.54
C ASP A 51 -5.88 -13.13 -0.41
N ASP A 52 -5.00 -14.09 -0.53
CA ASP A 52 -3.97 -14.43 0.44
C ASP A 52 -2.61 -13.74 0.21
N HIS A 53 -2.58 -12.71 -0.64
CA HIS A 53 -1.38 -11.93 -0.88
C HIS A 53 -1.07 -11.03 0.33
N GLU A 54 0.11 -11.19 0.92
CA GLU A 54 0.51 -10.43 2.11
C GLU A 54 0.79 -8.95 1.85
N ASP A 55 0.88 -8.54 0.56
CA ASP A 55 1.18 -7.17 0.20
C ASP A 55 0.00 -6.22 0.41
N PRO A 56 0.11 -5.25 1.33
CA PRO A 56 -0.90 -4.22 1.52
C PRO A 56 -1.12 -3.34 0.28
N GLN A 57 -0.12 -3.21 -0.58
CA GLN A 57 -0.26 -2.47 -1.83
C GLN A 57 -1.15 -3.23 -2.82
N HIS A 58 -1.03 -4.56 -2.85
CA HIS A 58 -1.92 -5.39 -3.65
C HIS A 58 -3.37 -5.23 -3.18
N PHE A 59 -3.61 -5.25 -1.87
CA PHE A 59 -4.93 -5.00 -1.29
C PHE A 59 -5.48 -3.61 -1.67
N LEU A 60 -4.67 -2.56 -1.58
CA LEU A 60 -5.04 -1.20 -1.98
C LEU A 60 -5.32 -1.10 -3.49
N HIS A 61 -4.56 -1.82 -4.33
CA HIS A 61 -4.80 -1.93 -5.76
C HIS A 61 -6.14 -2.59 -6.04
N ALA A 62 -6.43 -3.71 -5.38
CA ALA A 62 -7.70 -4.44 -5.54
C ALA A 62 -8.89 -3.55 -5.15
N LEU A 63 -8.81 -2.83 -4.03
CA LEU A 63 -9.81 -1.83 -3.63
C LEU A 63 -9.99 -0.75 -4.70
N THR A 64 -8.90 -0.26 -5.25
CA THR A 64 -8.92 0.80 -6.26
C THR A 64 -9.56 0.32 -7.57
N LEU A 65 -9.21 -0.87 -8.03
CA LEU A 65 -9.79 -1.48 -9.23
C LEU A 65 -11.29 -1.77 -9.04
N ALA A 66 -11.68 -2.29 -7.87
CA ALA A 66 -13.07 -2.53 -7.55
C ALA A 66 -13.93 -1.24 -7.65
N VAL A 67 -13.41 -0.13 -7.12
CA VAL A 67 -14.09 1.18 -7.22
C VAL A 67 -14.11 1.70 -8.66
N ARG A 68 -13.01 1.58 -9.41
CA ARG A 68 -13.00 1.96 -10.84
C ARG A 68 -14.08 1.26 -11.64
N ILE A 69 -14.16 -0.05 -11.49
CA ILE A 69 -15.14 -0.89 -12.20
C ILE A 69 -16.55 -0.58 -11.71
N GLY A 70 -16.76 -0.59 -10.39
CA GLY A 70 -18.07 -0.41 -9.79
C GLY A 70 -18.69 0.98 -9.98
N CYS A 71 -17.86 2.02 -10.05
CA CYS A 71 -18.30 3.41 -10.15
C CYS A 71 -18.16 4.00 -11.55
N GLY A 72 -17.57 3.28 -12.50
CA GLY A 72 -17.32 3.77 -13.85
C GLY A 72 -16.38 4.99 -13.88
N ARG A 73 -15.45 5.10 -12.93
CA ARG A 73 -14.50 6.21 -12.77
C ARG A 73 -13.08 5.78 -13.13
N PRO A 74 -12.66 5.79 -14.40
CA PRO A 74 -11.33 5.28 -14.82
C PRO A 74 -10.15 6.07 -14.22
N ALA A 75 -10.37 7.28 -13.78
CA ALA A 75 -9.33 8.12 -13.17
C ALA A 75 -9.15 7.90 -11.67
N PHE A 76 -10.14 7.25 -11.00
CA PHE A 76 -10.07 7.00 -9.55
C PHE A 76 -8.81 6.19 -9.20
N GLY A 77 -8.09 6.61 -8.19
CA GLY A 77 -6.92 5.91 -7.69
C GLY A 77 -5.82 5.69 -8.73
N ARG A 78 -5.70 6.56 -9.75
CA ARG A 78 -4.69 6.44 -10.80
C ARG A 78 -3.29 6.26 -10.24
N TYR A 79 -2.99 6.94 -9.14
CA TYR A 79 -1.72 6.84 -8.44
C TYR A 79 -1.43 5.43 -7.91
N PHE A 80 -2.39 4.80 -7.28
CA PHE A 80 -2.20 3.46 -6.71
C PHE A 80 -1.93 2.40 -7.77
N LEU A 81 -2.32 2.64 -9.02
CA LEU A 81 -2.20 1.69 -10.13
C LEU A 81 -1.04 1.99 -11.09
N GLU A 82 -0.55 3.24 -11.17
CA GLU A 82 0.50 3.65 -12.12
C GLU A 82 1.93 3.67 -11.52
N GLY A 83 2.19 2.91 -10.45
CA GLY A 83 3.54 2.72 -9.93
C GLY A 83 3.95 3.62 -8.78
N GLY A 84 3.00 4.28 -8.18
CA GLY A 84 3.18 4.98 -6.94
C GLY A 84 2.67 4.17 -5.76
N GLY A 85 3.18 2.96 -5.55
CA GLY A 85 2.94 2.28 -4.29
C GLY A 85 3.21 3.27 -3.17
N ALA A 86 2.29 3.41 -2.21
CA ALA A 86 2.49 4.32 -1.10
C ALA A 86 3.87 4.04 -0.49
N PRO A 87 4.87 4.90 -0.68
CA PRO A 87 6.17 4.69 -0.06
C PRO A 87 6.01 5.04 1.39
N GLY A 88 5.29 4.24 2.09
CA GLY A 88 5.07 4.69 3.38
C GLY A 88 4.09 3.98 4.24
N GLY A 89 3.73 2.81 4.02
CA GLY A 89 2.90 2.05 4.93
C GLY A 89 1.40 2.09 4.61
N GLU A 90 0.80 1.07 5.08
CA GLU A 90 -0.55 0.62 4.82
C GLU A 90 -1.61 1.66 5.16
N LEU A 91 -1.45 2.32 6.30
CA LEU A 91 -2.46 3.22 6.85
C LEU A 91 -2.60 4.54 6.07
N GLU A 92 -1.56 4.97 5.41
CA GLU A 92 -1.61 6.21 4.62
C GLU A 92 -2.14 5.99 3.22
N GLY A 93 -1.77 4.89 2.62
CA GLY A 93 -2.38 4.47 1.36
C GLY A 93 -3.90 4.38 1.50
N ILE A 94 -4.38 3.70 2.54
CA ILE A 94 -5.82 3.58 2.78
C ILE A 94 -6.48 4.90 3.19
N THR A 95 -5.76 5.76 3.93
CA THR A 95 -6.28 7.09 4.28
C THR A 95 -6.42 7.99 3.06
N ALA A 96 -5.43 7.96 2.16
CA ALA A 96 -5.51 8.68 0.90
C ALA A 96 -6.63 8.15 -0.01
N TRP A 97 -6.81 6.82 -0.04
CA TRP A 97 -7.91 6.18 -0.75
C TRP A 97 -9.28 6.61 -0.20
N LEU A 98 -9.46 6.62 1.12
CA LEU A 98 -10.69 7.09 1.77
C LEU A 98 -10.97 8.58 1.48
N ALA A 99 -9.93 9.40 1.45
CA ALA A 99 -10.05 10.81 1.10
C ALA A 99 -10.50 11.00 -0.36
N GLU A 100 -9.99 10.19 -1.29
CA GLU A 100 -10.43 10.21 -2.69
C GLU A 100 -11.89 9.74 -2.83
N VAL A 101 -12.29 8.68 -2.11
CA VAL A 101 -13.70 8.24 -2.03
C VAL A 101 -14.59 9.38 -1.54
N ALA A 102 -14.23 10.06 -0.46
CA ALA A 102 -15.00 11.18 0.09
C ALA A 102 -15.21 12.31 -0.94
N GLN A 103 -14.23 12.51 -1.83
CA GLN A 103 -14.31 13.56 -2.87
C GLN A 103 -15.19 13.19 -4.06
N THR A 104 -15.52 11.91 -4.25
CA THR A 104 -16.33 11.49 -5.42
C THR A 104 -17.77 11.98 -5.39
N SER A 105 -18.29 12.38 -4.24
CA SER A 105 -19.70 12.75 -4.01
C SER A 105 -20.72 11.67 -4.46
N LEU A 106 -20.27 10.42 -4.66
CA LEU A 106 -21.12 9.28 -4.99
C LEU A 106 -21.57 8.60 -3.71
N ASP A 107 -22.83 8.15 -3.65
CA ASP A 107 -23.27 7.17 -2.65
C ASP A 107 -22.67 5.82 -3.02
N MET A 108 -21.72 5.33 -2.25
CA MET A 108 -20.87 4.22 -2.62
C MET A 108 -21.04 3.06 -1.64
N VAL A 109 -21.06 1.86 -2.18
CA VAL A 109 -21.06 0.62 -1.40
C VAL A 109 -19.87 -0.22 -1.83
N LEU A 110 -18.98 -0.52 -0.90
CA LEU A 110 -17.87 -1.44 -1.10
C LEU A 110 -18.23 -2.81 -0.52
N ILE A 111 -18.18 -3.83 -1.34
CA ILE A 111 -18.34 -5.22 -0.93
C ILE A 111 -16.98 -5.90 -0.95
N VAL A 112 -16.59 -6.48 0.20
CA VAL A 112 -15.36 -7.29 0.34
C VAL A 112 -15.77 -8.70 0.74
N ASP A 113 -15.64 -9.63 -0.18
CA ASP A 113 -15.96 -11.06 0.05
C ASP A 113 -14.71 -11.86 0.40
N GLU A 114 -14.87 -12.99 1.10
CA GLU A 114 -13.80 -13.90 1.50
C GLU A 114 -12.71 -13.26 2.40
N VAL A 115 -13.09 -12.36 3.32
CA VAL A 115 -12.14 -11.62 4.18
C VAL A 115 -11.27 -12.52 5.05
N GLU A 116 -11.65 -13.77 5.27
CA GLU A 116 -10.83 -14.79 5.95
C GLU A 116 -9.54 -15.15 5.20
N ARG A 117 -9.45 -14.78 3.93
CA ARG A 117 -8.24 -14.98 3.11
C ARG A 117 -7.23 -13.85 3.26
N LEU A 118 -7.65 -12.73 3.87
CA LEU A 118 -6.73 -11.63 4.08
C LEU A 118 -5.66 -12.00 5.10
N PRO A 119 -4.38 -11.80 4.78
CA PRO A 119 -3.32 -11.86 5.77
C PRO A 119 -3.57 -10.88 6.93
N ALA A 120 -3.07 -11.20 8.12
CA ALA A 120 -3.31 -10.40 9.33
C ALA A 120 -2.99 -8.91 9.14
N ARG A 121 -1.98 -8.61 8.36
CA ARG A 121 -1.56 -7.24 8.05
C ARG A 121 -2.61 -6.50 7.22
N ASN A 122 -3.08 -7.11 6.13
CA ASN A 122 -4.12 -6.53 5.27
C ASN A 122 -5.46 -6.43 6.01
N PHE A 123 -5.73 -7.39 6.90
CA PHE A 123 -6.89 -7.36 7.77
C PHE A 123 -6.85 -6.14 8.73
N ALA A 124 -5.70 -5.82 9.31
CA ALA A 124 -5.53 -4.62 10.13
C ALA A 124 -5.80 -3.33 9.30
N THR A 125 -5.39 -3.31 8.03
CA THR A 125 -5.70 -2.20 7.11
C THR A 125 -7.20 -2.10 6.83
N LEU A 126 -7.87 -3.23 6.65
CA LEU A 126 -9.34 -3.27 6.52
C LEU A 126 -10.03 -2.74 7.78
N ILE A 127 -9.59 -3.15 8.97
CA ILE A 127 -10.13 -2.65 10.24
C ILE A 127 -9.96 -1.13 10.34
N TYR A 128 -8.80 -0.61 9.97
CA TYR A 128 -8.59 0.84 9.93
C TYR A 128 -9.56 1.53 8.96
N LEU A 129 -9.79 0.96 7.77
CA LEU A 129 -10.79 1.46 6.82
C LEU A 129 -12.18 1.52 7.46
N LEU A 130 -12.62 0.45 8.12
CA LEU A 130 -13.94 0.36 8.75
C LEU A 130 -14.16 1.41 9.86
N HIS A 131 -13.10 1.79 10.57
CA HIS A 131 -13.17 2.83 11.61
C HIS A 131 -13.16 4.27 11.05
N ASN A 132 -12.76 4.46 9.79
CA ASN A 132 -12.56 5.79 9.20
C ASN A 132 -13.41 6.04 7.95
N LEU A 133 -14.60 5.45 7.89
CA LEU A 133 -15.49 5.57 6.74
C LEU A 133 -15.98 7.01 6.54
N PRO A 134 -15.86 7.55 5.32
CA PRO A 134 -16.52 8.81 4.97
C PRO A 134 -18.04 8.60 4.88
N PRO A 135 -18.86 9.67 5.06
CA PRO A 135 -20.31 9.57 5.09
C PRO A 135 -20.95 8.99 3.80
N ASN A 136 -20.26 9.07 2.69
CA ASN A 136 -20.71 8.59 1.38
C ASN A 136 -20.27 7.15 1.06
N LEU A 137 -19.62 6.45 2.00
CA LEU A 137 -19.17 5.06 1.83
C LEU A 137 -19.81 4.14 2.85
N ARG A 138 -20.44 3.09 2.38
CA ARG A 138 -20.88 1.93 3.17
C ARG A 138 -20.01 0.73 2.81
N VAL A 139 -19.70 -0.10 3.79
CA VAL A 139 -18.88 -1.30 3.57
C VAL A 139 -19.63 -2.55 4.02
N ILE A 140 -19.59 -3.55 3.18
CA ILE A 140 -20.15 -4.87 3.45
C ILE A 140 -18.98 -5.86 3.38
N ILE A 141 -18.68 -6.52 4.49
CA ILE A 141 -17.64 -7.55 4.53
C ILE A 141 -18.29 -8.91 4.71
N ALA A 142 -17.74 -9.92 4.03
CA ALA A 142 -18.19 -11.29 4.20
C ALA A 142 -17.02 -12.24 4.38
N GLY A 143 -17.13 -13.15 5.36
CA GLY A 143 -16.07 -14.09 5.71
C GLY A 143 -16.54 -15.35 6.38
N ARG A 144 -15.59 -16.25 6.62
CA ARG A 144 -15.77 -17.49 7.39
C ARG A 144 -15.13 -17.32 8.78
N GLY A 145 -15.49 -18.20 9.69
CA GLY A 145 -14.88 -18.24 11.03
C GLY A 145 -15.54 -17.31 12.05
N GLU A 146 -14.90 -17.09 13.17
CA GLU A 146 -15.37 -16.18 14.22
C GLU A 146 -14.99 -14.72 13.88
N LEU A 147 -15.79 -13.78 14.38
CA LEU A 147 -15.49 -12.35 14.25
C LEU A 147 -14.18 -12.05 15.00
N ASP A 148 -13.26 -11.41 14.32
CA ASP A 148 -12.13 -10.78 14.98
C ASP A 148 -12.61 -9.79 16.05
N ASP A 149 -11.89 -9.69 17.17
CA ASP A 149 -12.25 -8.84 18.30
C ASP A 149 -12.50 -7.37 17.88
N ALA A 150 -11.77 -6.88 16.90
CA ALA A 150 -11.94 -5.52 16.38
C ALA A 150 -13.27 -5.35 15.63
N VAL A 151 -13.68 -6.34 14.83
CA VAL A 151 -14.98 -6.35 14.13
C VAL A 151 -16.10 -6.57 15.13
N ALA A 152 -15.93 -7.47 16.11
CA ALA A 152 -16.87 -7.70 17.19
C ALA A 152 -17.10 -6.41 18.00
N GLY A 153 -16.05 -5.61 18.21
CA GLY A 153 -16.14 -4.28 18.83
C GLY A 153 -17.05 -3.33 18.05
N LEU A 154 -16.92 -3.26 16.72
CA LEU A 154 -17.79 -2.41 15.89
C LEU A 154 -19.26 -2.82 16.00
N VAL A 155 -19.54 -4.11 16.06
CA VAL A 155 -20.91 -4.63 16.24
C VAL A 155 -21.43 -4.28 17.64
N ALA A 156 -20.62 -4.48 18.69
CA ALA A 156 -21.00 -4.20 20.08
C ALA A 156 -21.30 -2.71 20.31
N TYR A 157 -20.56 -1.81 19.66
CA TYR A 157 -20.81 -0.35 19.73
C TYR A 157 -21.92 0.13 18.76
N GLY A 158 -22.56 -0.78 18.01
CA GLY A 158 -23.63 -0.44 17.08
C GLY A 158 -23.18 0.29 15.82
N ALA A 159 -21.86 0.34 15.53
CA ALA A 159 -21.31 0.89 14.30
C ALA A 159 -21.44 -0.08 13.13
N ALA A 160 -21.55 -1.38 13.41
CA ALA A 160 -21.79 -2.43 12.43
C ALA A 160 -22.99 -3.30 12.80
N VAL A 161 -23.55 -4.00 11.81
CA VAL A 161 -24.55 -5.06 12.01
C VAL A 161 -23.99 -6.38 11.48
N ALA A 162 -24.14 -7.44 12.28
CA ALA A 162 -23.70 -8.77 11.91
C ALA A 162 -24.86 -9.65 11.43
N VAL A 163 -24.62 -10.37 10.32
CA VAL A 163 -25.49 -11.42 9.79
C VAL A 163 -24.77 -12.75 9.98
N GLY A 164 -25.19 -13.47 10.99
CA GLY A 164 -24.61 -14.77 11.36
C GLY A 164 -25.24 -15.96 10.62
N PRO A 165 -24.75 -17.19 10.89
CA PRO A 165 -25.26 -18.43 10.29
C PRO A 165 -26.75 -18.61 10.47
N ASP A 166 -27.28 -18.31 11.66
CA ASP A 166 -28.70 -18.49 11.97
C ASP A 166 -29.60 -17.59 11.11
N MET A 167 -29.15 -16.37 10.82
CA MET A 167 -29.85 -15.48 9.89
C MET A 167 -29.75 -15.94 8.45
N LEU A 168 -28.65 -16.61 8.08
CA LEU A 168 -28.42 -17.12 6.73
C LEU A 168 -29.07 -18.46 6.45
N ARG A 169 -29.52 -19.18 7.46
CA ARG A 169 -30.33 -20.38 7.27
C ARG A 169 -31.64 -20.02 6.55
N PHE A 170 -32.13 -20.86 5.67
CA PHE A 170 -33.45 -20.71 5.14
C PHE A 170 -34.48 -20.97 6.25
N SER A 171 -35.51 -20.15 6.32
CA SER A 171 -36.71 -20.51 7.07
C SER A 171 -37.45 -21.63 6.35
N LEU A 172 -38.42 -22.26 7.04
CA LEU A 172 -39.25 -23.27 6.39
C LEU A 172 -40.01 -22.69 5.18
N ASP A 173 -40.53 -21.46 5.29
CA ASP A 173 -41.21 -20.80 4.20
C ASP A 173 -40.28 -20.49 3.01
N GLU A 174 -39.02 -20.06 3.29
CA GLU A 174 -38.01 -19.88 2.28
C GLU A 174 -37.61 -21.21 1.61
N THR A 175 -37.54 -22.30 2.39
CA THR A 175 -37.27 -23.66 1.87
C THR A 175 -38.42 -24.11 0.97
N ILE A 176 -39.68 -23.95 1.38
CA ILE A 176 -40.85 -24.28 0.58
C ILE A 176 -40.86 -23.48 -0.73
N ALA A 177 -40.60 -22.17 -0.66
CA ALA A 177 -40.55 -21.33 -1.85
C ALA A 177 -39.41 -21.74 -2.78
N PHE A 178 -38.23 -22.07 -2.26
CA PHE A 178 -37.08 -22.51 -3.04
C PHE A 178 -37.31 -23.84 -3.74
N VAL A 179 -37.86 -24.83 -3.02
CA VAL A 179 -38.20 -26.15 -3.59
C VAL A 179 -39.31 -26.04 -4.67
N ARG A 180 -40.36 -25.24 -4.40
CA ARG A 180 -41.44 -25.03 -5.37
C ARG A 180 -40.99 -24.31 -6.62
N ASN A 181 -40.05 -23.36 -6.50
CA ASN A 181 -39.50 -22.68 -7.67
C ASN A 181 -38.70 -23.65 -8.58
N ARG A 182 -38.10 -24.70 -8.02
CA ARG A 182 -37.27 -25.64 -8.76
C ARG A 182 -38.06 -26.83 -9.33
N PHE A 183 -39.00 -27.36 -8.56
CA PHE A 183 -39.76 -28.56 -8.93
C PHE A 183 -41.25 -28.29 -9.26
N GLY A 184 -41.67 -27.04 -9.23
CA GLY A 184 -43.09 -26.70 -9.37
C GLY A 184 -43.91 -27.11 -8.14
N GLY A 185 -45.24 -27.18 -8.31
CA GLY A 185 -46.15 -27.56 -7.22
C GLY A 185 -46.13 -29.05 -6.84
N ASN A 186 -45.27 -29.87 -7.41
CA ASN A 186 -45.28 -31.34 -7.29
C ASN A 186 -44.68 -31.87 -5.97
N VAL A 187 -44.06 -31.01 -5.14
CA VAL A 187 -43.52 -31.38 -3.84
C VAL A 187 -44.42 -30.87 -2.73
N ASP A 188 -44.91 -31.78 -1.89
CA ASP A 188 -45.78 -31.42 -0.77
C ASP A 188 -45.02 -30.68 0.36
N THR A 189 -45.78 -30.02 1.22
CA THR A 189 -45.23 -29.23 2.31
C THR A 189 -44.51 -30.12 3.35
N ASP A 190 -44.98 -31.36 3.55
CA ASP A 190 -44.32 -32.29 4.48
C ASP A 190 -42.95 -32.72 3.98
N ALA A 191 -42.80 -32.98 2.67
CA ALA A 191 -41.50 -33.30 2.07
C ALA A 191 -40.55 -32.11 2.16
N CYS A 192 -41.04 -30.85 1.96
CA CYS A 192 -40.26 -29.64 2.15
C CYS A 192 -39.84 -29.48 3.62
N ALA A 193 -40.74 -29.74 4.57
CA ALA A 193 -40.41 -29.64 5.99
C ALA A 193 -39.33 -30.64 6.39
N ARG A 194 -39.43 -31.87 5.94
CA ARG A 194 -38.41 -32.92 6.18
C ARG A 194 -37.07 -32.56 5.55
N LEU A 195 -37.09 -32.03 4.34
CA LEU A 195 -35.87 -31.54 3.68
C LEU A 195 -35.23 -30.39 4.47
N HIS A 196 -36.08 -29.47 4.98
CA HIS A 196 -35.63 -28.40 5.86
C HIS A 196 -35.01 -28.92 7.15
N GLU A 197 -35.63 -29.92 7.79
CA GLU A 197 -35.10 -30.53 9.03
C GLU A 197 -33.74 -31.22 8.81
N ILE A 198 -33.58 -31.98 7.71
CA ILE A 198 -32.32 -32.67 7.38
C ILE A 198 -31.19 -31.65 7.14
N THR A 199 -31.50 -30.60 6.38
CA THR A 199 -30.51 -29.60 6.01
C THR A 199 -30.37 -28.50 7.09
N GLU A 200 -31.26 -28.54 8.10
CA GLU A 200 -31.37 -27.46 9.09
C GLU A 200 -31.44 -26.06 8.47
N GLY A 201 -32.07 -26.01 7.27
CA GLY A 201 -32.13 -24.79 6.47
C GLY A 201 -30.79 -24.31 5.88
N TRP A 202 -29.75 -25.15 5.91
CA TRP A 202 -28.47 -24.82 5.32
C TRP A 202 -28.56 -24.66 3.79
N PRO A 203 -28.26 -23.48 3.20
CA PRO A 203 -28.53 -23.19 1.80
C PRO A 203 -27.84 -24.14 0.81
N LEU A 204 -26.55 -24.43 0.99
CA LEU A 204 -25.85 -25.36 0.10
C LEU A 204 -26.34 -26.79 0.33
N GLY A 205 -26.55 -27.20 1.57
CA GLY A 205 -27.10 -28.50 1.91
C GLY A 205 -28.43 -28.72 1.21
N LEU A 206 -29.32 -27.73 1.20
CA LEU A 206 -30.58 -27.77 0.50
C LEU A 206 -30.38 -27.90 -1.02
N GLN A 207 -29.44 -27.14 -1.62
CA GLN A 207 -29.15 -27.24 -3.06
C GLN A 207 -28.60 -28.63 -3.44
N LEU A 208 -27.66 -29.16 -2.63
CA LEU A 208 -27.08 -30.48 -2.85
C LEU A 208 -28.13 -31.59 -2.72
N ALA A 209 -28.96 -31.51 -1.69
CA ALA A 209 -30.05 -32.44 -1.48
C ALA A 209 -31.04 -32.43 -2.67
N LEU A 210 -31.37 -31.25 -3.18
CA LEU A 210 -32.26 -31.15 -4.37
C LEU A 210 -31.59 -31.67 -5.64
N ALA A 211 -30.29 -31.37 -5.85
CA ALA A 211 -29.54 -31.88 -6.99
C ALA A 211 -29.47 -33.42 -6.98
N ALA A 212 -29.28 -34.03 -5.80
CA ALA A 212 -29.31 -35.49 -5.66
C ALA A 212 -30.69 -36.12 -5.95
N THR A 213 -31.79 -35.34 -5.89
CA THR A 213 -33.13 -35.80 -6.17
C THR A 213 -33.56 -35.57 -7.64
N GLU A 214 -32.87 -34.73 -8.40
CA GLU A 214 -33.22 -34.42 -9.80
C GLU A 214 -33.14 -35.64 -10.77
N GLY A 215 -32.31 -36.64 -10.42
CA GLY A 215 -32.23 -37.89 -11.19
C GLY A 215 -33.20 -38.96 -10.77
N ALA A 216 -33.98 -38.80 -9.71
CA ALA A 216 -34.92 -39.76 -9.20
C ALA A 216 -36.32 -39.50 -9.85
N GLY A 217 -36.93 -40.54 -10.37
CA GLY A 217 -38.26 -40.43 -10.99
C GLY A 217 -39.39 -39.97 -10.04
N ASP A 218 -39.16 -40.05 -8.71
CA ASP A 218 -40.03 -39.51 -7.66
C ASP A 218 -39.18 -38.73 -6.62
N PRO A 219 -39.20 -37.37 -6.64
CA PRO A 219 -38.52 -36.55 -5.69
C PRO A 219 -38.89 -36.80 -4.22
N ARG A 220 -40.13 -37.20 -3.97
CA ARG A 220 -40.62 -37.51 -2.63
C ARG A 220 -40.00 -38.80 -2.08
N ALA A 221 -39.89 -39.83 -2.89
CA ALA A 221 -39.22 -41.08 -2.52
C ALA A 221 -37.72 -40.87 -2.30
N ALA A 222 -37.10 -40.02 -3.11
CA ALA A 222 -35.69 -39.67 -2.97
C ALA A 222 -35.39 -38.89 -1.67
N ILE A 223 -36.20 -37.88 -1.32
CA ILE A 223 -36.10 -37.14 -0.06
C ILE A 223 -36.27 -38.08 1.13
N ASN A 224 -37.26 -39.00 1.08
CA ASN A 224 -37.48 -39.99 2.13
C ASN A 224 -36.31 -40.99 2.25
N GLY A 225 -35.65 -41.33 1.15
CA GLY A 225 -34.46 -42.19 1.13
C GLY A 225 -33.23 -41.54 1.76
N MET A 226 -33.10 -40.21 1.62
CA MET A 226 -32.03 -39.42 2.29
C MET A 226 -32.21 -39.41 3.82
N LEU A 227 -33.46 -39.33 4.31
CA LEU A 227 -33.80 -39.42 5.73
C LEU A 227 -33.30 -40.69 6.38
N ALA A 228 -33.39 -41.83 5.66
CA ALA A 228 -33.03 -43.14 6.17
C ALA A 228 -31.50 -43.30 6.33
N ARG A 229 -30.68 -42.49 5.69
CA ARG A 229 -29.19 -42.55 5.67
C ARG A 229 -28.49 -41.61 6.62
N ASN A 230 -29.21 -40.74 7.32
CA ASN A 230 -28.66 -39.79 8.33
C ASN A 230 -27.53 -38.87 7.86
N GLU A 231 -27.60 -38.35 6.63
CA GLU A 231 -26.56 -37.56 5.95
C GLU A 231 -26.69 -36.06 6.29
N GLY A 232 -26.32 -35.69 7.54
CA GLY A 232 -26.51 -34.32 8.06
C GLY A 232 -25.28 -33.45 8.20
N ARG A 233 -24.06 -33.92 7.87
CA ARG A 233 -22.85 -33.12 7.98
C ARG A 233 -22.40 -32.55 6.64
N SER A 234 -21.92 -31.29 6.63
CA SER A 234 -21.51 -30.56 5.44
C SER A 234 -20.44 -31.28 4.59
N GLU A 235 -19.47 -31.88 5.25
CA GLU A 235 -18.40 -32.68 4.62
C GLU A 235 -18.95 -33.96 3.98
N GLN A 236 -19.98 -34.57 4.59
CA GLN A 236 -20.67 -35.75 4.06
C GLN A 236 -21.54 -35.41 2.86
N LEU A 237 -22.10 -34.21 2.78
CA LEU A 237 -22.92 -33.78 1.62
C LEU A 237 -22.07 -33.54 0.38
N VAL A 238 -20.88 -32.93 0.51
CA VAL A 238 -19.96 -32.77 -0.62
C VAL A 238 -19.42 -34.14 -1.05
N GLY A 239 -19.02 -34.99 -0.10
CA GLY A 239 -18.65 -36.39 -0.35
C GLY A 239 -19.78 -37.15 -1.04
N GLY A 240 -20.99 -37.08 -0.51
CA GLY A 240 -22.18 -37.70 -1.09
C GLY A 240 -22.55 -37.17 -2.49
N LEU A 241 -22.28 -35.89 -2.78
CA LEU A 241 -22.40 -35.37 -4.15
C LEU A 241 -21.36 -36.00 -5.08
N LEU A 242 -20.11 -36.02 -4.67
CA LEU A 242 -19.01 -36.61 -5.45
C LEU A 242 -19.19 -38.10 -5.66
N ASP A 243 -19.73 -38.82 -4.70
CA ASP A 243 -20.02 -40.25 -4.79
C ASP A 243 -21.20 -40.56 -5.71
N ASN A 244 -22.09 -39.61 -5.96
CA ASN A 244 -23.18 -39.73 -6.91
C ASN A 244 -22.83 -39.33 -8.36
N LEU A 245 -21.65 -38.75 -8.56
CA LEU A 245 -21.15 -38.44 -9.90
C LEU A 245 -20.50 -39.69 -10.53
N ALA A 246 -20.49 -39.71 -11.88
CA ALA A 246 -19.72 -40.72 -12.59
C ALA A 246 -18.23 -40.63 -12.22
N ALA A 247 -17.57 -41.77 -12.10
CA ALA A 247 -16.14 -41.79 -11.72
C ALA A 247 -15.24 -40.89 -12.59
N GLY A 248 -15.57 -40.79 -13.90
CA GLY A 248 -14.88 -39.89 -14.82
C GLY A 248 -15.12 -38.40 -14.54
N ASP A 249 -16.28 -38.07 -13.94
CA ASP A 249 -16.57 -36.68 -13.55
C ASP A 249 -15.83 -36.27 -12.25
N VAL A 250 -15.76 -37.18 -11.30
CA VAL A 250 -14.98 -36.98 -10.09
C VAL A 250 -13.52 -36.85 -10.42
N ASP A 251 -12.98 -37.70 -11.29
CA ASP A 251 -11.62 -37.66 -11.76
C ASP A 251 -11.29 -36.33 -12.48
N PHE A 252 -12.21 -35.85 -13.32
CA PHE A 252 -12.13 -34.53 -13.95
C PHE A 252 -12.04 -33.43 -12.89
N LEU A 253 -12.99 -33.41 -11.93
CA LEU A 253 -13.06 -32.40 -10.88
C LEU A 253 -11.81 -32.36 -10.01
N VAL A 254 -11.28 -33.53 -9.63
CA VAL A 254 -10.04 -33.64 -8.87
C VAL A 254 -8.89 -32.99 -9.60
N ARG A 255 -8.70 -33.30 -10.90
CA ARG A 255 -7.58 -32.75 -11.66
C ARG A 255 -7.71 -31.27 -11.95
N VAL A 256 -8.90 -30.76 -12.26
CA VAL A 256 -9.10 -29.33 -12.53
C VAL A 256 -9.06 -28.48 -11.26
N SER A 257 -9.25 -29.07 -10.07
CA SER A 257 -9.10 -28.36 -8.80
C SER A 257 -7.67 -27.83 -8.53
N LEU A 258 -6.71 -28.27 -9.36
CA LEU A 258 -5.31 -27.79 -9.36
C LEU A 258 -5.23 -26.30 -9.58
N VAL A 259 -6.07 -25.74 -10.43
CA VAL A 259 -6.07 -24.32 -10.78
C VAL A 259 -7.22 -23.59 -10.06
N GLU A 260 -7.05 -22.31 -9.85
CA GLU A 260 -8.04 -21.51 -9.11
C GLU A 260 -9.20 -21.05 -10.00
N LEU A 261 -8.84 -20.64 -11.21
CA LEU A 261 -9.78 -20.23 -12.26
C LEU A 261 -9.74 -21.24 -13.39
N LEU A 262 -10.90 -21.68 -13.83
CA LEU A 262 -11.09 -22.65 -14.88
C LEU A 262 -11.58 -21.95 -16.15
N HIS A 263 -10.93 -22.25 -17.25
CA HIS A 263 -11.38 -21.86 -18.58
C HIS A 263 -11.54 -23.14 -19.41
N PRO A 264 -12.52 -23.25 -20.31
CA PRO A 264 -12.73 -24.46 -21.12
C PRO A 264 -11.44 -24.94 -21.84
N ASP A 265 -10.69 -24.01 -22.44
CA ASP A 265 -9.44 -24.33 -23.11
C ASP A 265 -8.31 -24.72 -22.13
N LEU A 266 -8.29 -24.18 -20.93
CA LEU A 266 -7.36 -24.60 -19.87
C LEU A 266 -7.65 -26.04 -19.44
N CYS A 267 -8.93 -26.38 -19.25
CA CYS A 267 -9.32 -27.77 -18.92
C CYS A 267 -8.91 -28.74 -20.03
N ARG A 268 -9.11 -28.35 -21.31
CA ARG A 268 -8.64 -29.13 -22.46
C ARG A 268 -7.12 -29.36 -22.41
N ALA A 269 -6.37 -28.30 -22.19
CA ALA A 269 -4.91 -28.38 -22.14
C ALA A 269 -4.42 -29.20 -20.94
N LEU A 270 -5.05 -28.98 -19.77
CA LEU A 270 -4.69 -29.63 -18.51
C LEU A 270 -4.87 -31.14 -18.60
N LEU A 271 -6.01 -31.60 -19.11
CA LEU A 271 -6.37 -33.01 -19.17
C LEU A 271 -5.95 -33.70 -20.48
N ASP A 272 -5.52 -32.94 -21.48
CA ASP A 272 -5.21 -33.43 -22.83
C ASP A 272 -6.42 -34.14 -23.44
N SER A 273 -7.60 -33.57 -23.25
CA SER A 273 -8.88 -34.14 -23.68
C SER A 273 -9.71 -33.13 -24.45
N ALA A 274 -10.17 -33.53 -25.62
CA ALA A 274 -11.04 -32.71 -26.48
C ALA A 274 -12.41 -32.45 -25.83
N ASP A 275 -12.89 -33.38 -25.01
CA ASP A 275 -14.21 -33.34 -24.39
C ASP A 275 -14.24 -32.54 -23.07
N ALA A 276 -13.09 -32.15 -22.56
CA ALA A 276 -12.99 -31.44 -21.27
C ALA A 276 -13.80 -30.12 -21.19
N PRO A 277 -13.88 -29.28 -22.26
CA PRO A 277 -14.74 -28.10 -22.27
C PRO A 277 -16.22 -28.44 -22.11
N GLU A 278 -16.70 -29.44 -22.80
CA GLU A 278 -18.12 -29.88 -22.74
C GLU A 278 -18.42 -30.48 -21.37
N GLN A 279 -17.48 -31.24 -20.80
CA GLN A 279 -17.59 -31.80 -19.46
C GLN A 279 -17.63 -30.70 -18.40
N LEU A 280 -16.78 -29.66 -18.50
CA LEU A 280 -16.84 -28.49 -17.62
C LEU A 280 -18.19 -27.79 -17.70
N ALA A 281 -18.66 -27.47 -18.92
CA ALA A 281 -19.93 -26.78 -19.12
C ALA A 281 -21.13 -27.59 -18.61
N ARG A 282 -21.12 -28.93 -18.80
CA ARG A 282 -22.12 -29.83 -18.26
C ARG A 282 -22.11 -29.84 -16.73
N LEU A 283 -20.94 -30.06 -16.11
CA LEU A 283 -20.82 -30.12 -14.66
C LEU A 283 -21.15 -28.77 -14.00
N ALA A 284 -20.79 -27.66 -14.62
CA ALA A 284 -21.11 -26.32 -14.10
C ALA A 284 -22.64 -26.07 -14.12
N ARG A 285 -23.37 -26.64 -15.07
CA ARG A 285 -24.83 -26.54 -15.14
C ARG A 285 -25.54 -27.51 -14.19
N ASP A 286 -25.03 -28.75 -14.11
CA ASP A 286 -25.72 -29.86 -13.46
C ASP A 286 -25.34 -29.95 -11.95
N THR A 287 -24.30 -29.27 -11.50
CA THR A 287 -23.85 -29.31 -10.10
C THR A 287 -23.74 -27.91 -9.47
N PRO A 288 -24.12 -27.77 -8.20
CA PRO A 288 -24.07 -26.44 -7.51
C PRO A 288 -22.69 -26.06 -6.98
N ILE A 289 -21.64 -26.74 -7.41
CA ILE A 289 -20.27 -26.53 -6.91
C ILE A 289 -19.48 -25.51 -7.71
N PHE A 290 -20.02 -25.03 -8.83
CA PHE A 290 -19.37 -24.02 -9.65
C PHE A 290 -19.97 -22.63 -9.44
N MET A 291 -19.13 -21.62 -9.51
CA MET A 291 -19.48 -20.22 -9.72
C MET A 291 -18.98 -19.84 -11.11
N VAL A 292 -19.78 -19.07 -11.82
CA VAL A 292 -19.50 -18.63 -13.20
C VAL A 292 -19.39 -17.10 -13.15
N ASP A 293 -18.45 -16.51 -13.89
CA ASP A 293 -18.34 -15.07 -14.03
C ASP A 293 -19.50 -14.47 -14.85
N ASP A 294 -19.58 -13.13 -14.85
CA ASP A 294 -20.66 -12.41 -15.52
C ASP A 294 -20.65 -12.63 -17.06
N ASP A 295 -19.48 -12.91 -17.65
CA ASP A 295 -19.28 -13.13 -19.09
C ASP A 295 -19.45 -14.61 -19.49
N GLY A 296 -19.49 -15.52 -18.52
CA GLY A 296 -19.70 -16.95 -18.74
C GLY A 296 -18.48 -17.72 -19.28
N GLU A 297 -17.31 -17.08 -19.32
CA GLU A 297 -16.08 -17.68 -19.86
C GLU A 297 -15.23 -18.37 -18.80
N TRP A 298 -15.23 -17.82 -17.56
CA TRP A 298 -14.46 -18.33 -16.45
C TRP A 298 -15.33 -18.97 -15.39
N PHE A 299 -14.82 -20.06 -14.83
CA PHE A 299 -15.50 -20.85 -13.80
C PHE A 299 -14.60 -20.95 -12.58
N ARG A 300 -15.21 -21.00 -11.40
CA ARG A 300 -14.54 -21.23 -10.14
C ARG A 300 -15.26 -22.29 -9.34
N LEU A 301 -14.52 -23.20 -8.76
CA LEU A 301 -15.11 -24.18 -7.83
C LEU A 301 -15.48 -23.49 -6.51
N HIS A 302 -16.63 -23.86 -5.97
CA HIS A 302 -17.01 -23.45 -4.61
C HIS A 302 -15.96 -23.94 -3.61
N ALA A 303 -15.62 -23.12 -2.62
CA ALA A 303 -14.47 -23.36 -1.76
C ALA A 303 -14.50 -24.73 -1.06
N LEU A 304 -15.67 -25.15 -0.48
CA LEU A 304 -15.79 -26.48 0.12
C LEU A 304 -15.51 -27.62 -0.84
N ALA A 305 -16.05 -27.51 -2.07
CA ALA A 305 -15.82 -28.51 -3.10
C ALA A 305 -14.36 -28.55 -3.53
N ARG A 306 -13.74 -27.39 -3.69
CA ARG A 306 -12.33 -27.26 -4.04
C ARG A 306 -11.42 -27.87 -2.97
N ASP A 307 -11.70 -27.59 -1.70
CA ASP A 307 -10.88 -28.09 -0.59
C ASP A 307 -10.97 -29.63 -0.53
N ALA A 308 -12.18 -30.20 -0.59
CA ALA A 308 -12.39 -31.65 -0.62
C ALA A 308 -11.74 -32.32 -1.87
N LEU A 309 -11.76 -31.65 -3.02
CA LEU A 309 -11.13 -32.14 -4.24
C LEU A 309 -9.60 -32.05 -4.18
N ARG A 310 -9.06 -31.00 -3.55
CA ARG A 310 -7.62 -30.86 -3.36
C ARG A 310 -7.04 -31.90 -2.41
N GLU A 311 -7.77 -32.33 -1.38
CA GLU A 311 -7.35 -33.46 -0.57
C GLU A 311 -7.16 -34.73 -1.40
N ARG A 312 -8.12 -35.02 -2.31
CA ARG A 312 -8.00 -36.14 -3.25
C ARG A 312 -6.92 -35.91 -4.31
N LEU A 313 -6.68 -34.65 -4.72
CA LEU A 313 -5.63 -34.30 -5.67
C LEU A 313 -4.22 -34.66 -5.16
N VAL A 314 -3.96 -34.46 -3.87
CA VAL A 314 -2.66 -34.80 -3.23
C VAL A 314 -2.42 -36.32 -3.23
N GLU A 315 -3.47 -37.13 -3.32
CA GLU A 315 -3.36 -38.58 -3.41
C GLU A 315 -2.89 -39.08 -4.79
N LEU A 316 -2.91 -38.21 -5.82
CA LEU A 316 -2.43 -38.56 -7.14
C LEU A 316 -0.92 -38.83 -7.14
N PRO A 317 -0.45 -39.72 -8.03
CA PRO A 317 0.99 -39.97 -8.19
C PRO A 317 1.75 -38.66 -8.47
N ALA A 318 2.87 -38.43 -7.79
CA ALA A 318 3.66 -37.20 -7.93
C ALA A 318 4.05 -36.88 -9.39
N ALA A 319 4.30 -37.92 -10.21
CA ALA A 319 4.61 -37.75 -11.63
C ALA A 319 3.42 -37.22 -12.45
N GLU A 320 2.20 -37.63 -12.08
CA GLU A 320 0.98 -37.15 -12.70
C GLU A 320 0.68 -35.72 -12.31
N LEU A 321 0.78 -35.41 -11.00
CA LEU A 321 0.64 -34.07 -10.47
C LEU A 321 1.61 -33.08 -11.12
N ALA A 322 2.88 -33.46 -11.24
CA ALA A 322 3.89 -32.67 -11.96
C ALA A 322 3.55 -32.46 -13.44
N THR A 323 2.88 -33.42 -14.05
CA THR A 323 2.44 -33.30 -15.47
C THR A 323 1.29 -32.32 -15.59
N LEU A 324 0.31 -32.36 -14.68
CA LEU A 324 -0.79 -31.41 -14.64
C LEU A 324 -0.28 -29.98 -14.42
N HIS A 325 0.61 -29.77 -13.45
CA HIS A 325 1.24 -28.46 -13.22
C HIS A 325 1.99 -27.96 -14.46
N ARG A 326 2.71 -28.82 -15.16
CA ARG A 326 3.46 -28.45 -16.37
C ARG A 326 2.53 -28.02 -17.51
N ARG A 327 1.40 -28.71 -17.70
CA ARG A 327 0.38 -28.35 -18.69
C ARG A 327 -0.31 -27.03 -18.35
N ALA A 328 -0.66 -26.82 -17.07
CA ALA A 328 -1.20 -25.55 -16.59
C ALA A 328 -0.22 -24.41 -16.84
N MET A 329 1.04 -24.59 -16.44
CA MET A 329 2.12 -23.63 -16.68
C MET A 329 2.23 -23.22 -18.16
N THR A 330 2.26 -24.18 -19.06
CA THR A 330 2.42 -23.90 -20.50
C THR A 330 1.26 -23.06 -21.04
N TRP A 331 0.03 -23.45 -20.72
CA TRP A 331 -1.16 -22.74 -21.16
C TRP A 331 -1.25 -21.31 -20.61
N LEU A 332 -0.94 -21.12 -19.32
CA LEU A 332 -0.94 -19.83 -18.65
C LEU A 332 0.17 -18.92 -19.21
N ALA A 333 1.36 -19.46 -19.45
CA ALA A 333 2.49 -18.70 -20.01
C ALA A 333 2.19 -18.18 -21.42
N GLU A 334 1.56 -19.00 -22.28
CA GLU A 334 1.15 -18.62 -23.65
C GLU A 334 0.15 -17.46 -23.67
N ARG A 335 -0.61 -17.28 -22.59
CA ARG A 335 -1.61 -16.20 -22.44
C ARG A 335 -1.14 -15.02 -21.61
N GLY A 336 0.16 -14.97 -21.28
CA GLY A 336 0.76 -13.87 -20.54
C GLY A 336 0.47 -13.87 -19.05
N MET A 337 -0.17 -14.92 -18.50
CA MET A 337 -0.38 -15.12 -17.06
C MET A 337 0.91 -15.66 -16.43
N THR A 338 1.98 -14.87 -16.54
CA THR A 338 3.36 -15.32 -16.24
C THR A 338 3.53 -15.64 -14.76
N GLN A 339 2.83 -14.93 -13.87
CA GLN A 339 2.92 -15.13 -12.42
C GLN A 339 2.34 -16.49 -12.01
N GLU A 340 1.13 -16.82 -12.47
CA GLU A 340 0.48 -18.10 -12.23
C GLU A 340 1.26 -19.24 -12.88
N ALA A 341 1.75 -19.02 -14.10
CA ALA A 341 2.60 -19.97 -14.80
C ALA A 341 3.87 -20.30 -14.00
N ALA A 342 4.50 -19.31 -13.40
CA ALA A 342 5.68 -19.49 -12.56
C ALA A 342 5.40 -20.34 -11.31
N ARG A 343 4.25 -20.13 -10.64
CA ARG A 343 3.81 -20.95 -9.49
C ARG A 343 3.65 -22.43 -9.91
N HIS A 344 2.98 -22.66 -11.03
CA HIS A 344 2.82 -24.03 -11.56
C HIS A 344 4.13 -24.66 -12.01
N ALA A 345 5.05 -23.88 -12.58
CA ALA A 345 6.40 -24.36 -12.90
C ALA A 345 7.16 -24.83 -11.65
N HIS A 346 7.08 -24.05 -10.57
CA HIS A 346 7.70 -24.40 -9.29
C HIS A 346 7.10 -25.68 -8.70
N ALA A 347 5.77 -25.78 -8.66
CA ALA A 347 5.07 -26.98 -8.20
C ALA A 347 5.32 -28.23 -9.07
N ALA A 348 5.60 -28.04 -10.38
CA ALA A 348 6.03 -29.12 -11.26
C ALA A 348 7.49 -29.57 -11.04
N GLY A 349 8.22 -28.95 -10.12
CA GLY A 349 9.65 -29.18 -9.90
C GLY A 349 10.56 -28.59 -10.97
N GLN A 350 10.02 -27.76 -11.86
CA GLN A 350 10.76 -27.09 -12.94
C GLN A 350 11.35 -25.77 -12.43
N ARG A 351 12.16 -25.83 -11.37
CA ARG A 351 12.68 -24.65 -10.65
C ARG A 351 13.31 -23.63 -11.57
N GLN A 352 14.18 -24.08 -12.51
CA GLN A 352 14.88 -23.20 -13.42
C GLN A 352 13.89 -22.36 -14.25
N GLN A 353 12.89 -23.02 -14.82
CA GLN A 353 11.87 -22.36 -15.66
C GLN A 353 10.96 -21.44 -14.84
N ALA A 354 10.63 -21.82 -13.60
CA ALA A 354 9.89 -20.98 -12.67
C ALA A 354 10.65 -19.68 -12.39
N TYR A 355 11.94 -19.76 -12.12
CA TYR A 355 12.79 -18.60 -11.87
C TYR A 355 12.99 -17.74 -13.13
N ASP A 356 13.12 -18.36 -14.31
CA ASP A 356 13.22 -17.61 -15.58
C ASP A 356 11.94 -16.82 -15.88
N MET A 357 10.79 -17.37 -15.51
CA MET A 357 9.50 -16.66 -15.60
C MET A 357 9.41 -15.56 -14.55
N ALA A 358 9.77 -15.87 -13.30
CA ALA A 358 9.77 -14.91 -12.21
C ALA A 358 10.69 -13.71 -12.51
N GLU A 359 11.89 -13.93 -13.03
CA GLU A 359 12.80 -12.86 -13.45
C GLU A 359 12.17 -11.88 -14.45
N ARG A 360 11.35 -12.39 -15.37
CA ARG A 360 10.70 -11.56 -16.40
C ARG A 360 9.53 -10.74 -15.85
N CYS A 361 8.74 -11.28 -14.93
CA CYS A 361 7.55 -10.62 -14.42
C CYS A 361 7.81 -9.83 -13.13
N MET A 362 8.76 -10.23 -12.28
CA MET A 362 8.99 -9.60 -10.98
C MET A 362 9.53 -8.17 -11.09
N TYR A 363 10.42 -7.91 -12.04
CA TYR A 363 10.93 -6.58 -12.26
C TYR A 363 9.83 -5.61 -12.72
N ASP A 364 8.96 -6.06 -13.63
CA ASP A 364 7.80 -5.29 -14.07
C ASP A 364 6.79 -5.11 -12.93
N ALA A 365 6.55 -6.15 -12.13
CA ALA A 365 5.68 -6.08 -10.96
C ALA A 365 6.16 -5.00 -9.97
N VAL A 366 7.46 -4.98 -9.62
CA VAL A 366 8.03 -3.92 -8.77
C VAL A 366 7.83 -2.54 -9.38
N THR A 367 8.01 -2.40 -10.67
CA THR A 367 7.88 -1.11 -11.37
C THR A 367 6.42 -0.62 -11.43
N GLN A 368 5.48 -1.56 -11.35
CA GLN A 368 4.04 -1.29 -11.29
C GLN A 368 3.52 -1.11 -9.85
N GLY A 369 4.37 -1.35 -8.83
CA GLY A 369 4.02 -1.16 -7.43
C GLY A 369 3.64 -2.43 -6.67
N TYR A 370 3.72 -3.61 -7.29
CA TYR A 370 3.40 -4.91 -6.66
C TYR A 370 4.59 -5.45 -5.83
N HIS A 371 5.07 -4.65 -4.87
CA HIS A 371 6.28 -4.96 -4.11
C HIS A 371 6.12 -6.22 -3.26
N GLY A 372 4.96 -6.43 -2.64
CA GLY A 372 4.73 -7.58 -1.78
C GLY A 372 4.69 -8.89 -2.54
N THR A 373 4.08 -8.94 -3.72
CA THR A 373 4.13 -10.14 -4.58
C THR A 373 5.56 -10.59 -4.86
N VAL A 374 6.48 -9.62 -5.04
CA VAL A 374 7.89 -9.92 -5.23
C VAL A 374 8.53 -10.41 -3.95
N LEU A 375 8.20 -9.80 -2.81
CA LEU A 375 8.73 -10.21 -1.50
C LEU A 375 8.23 -11.59 -1.08
N GLU A 376 6.94 -11.90 -1.32
CA GLU A 376 6.35 -13.22 -1.08
C GLU A 376 7.07 -14.33 -1.86
N TRP A 377 7.33 -14.11 -3.16
CA TRP A 377 8.10 -15.04 -3.96
C TRP A 377 9.51 -15.32 -3.42
N LEU A 378 10.10 -14.32 -2.75
CA LEU A 378 11.45 -14.42 -2.20
C LEU A 378 11.50 -15.22 -0.90
N GLU A 379 10.44 -15.24 -0.11
CA GLU A 379 10.37 -16.00 1.13
C GLU A 379 10.45 -17.52 0.87
N ASP A 380 9.90 -17.97 -0.26
CA ASP A 380 9.92 -19.36 -0.69
C ASP A 380 11.20 -19.78 -1.44
N LEU A 381 12.10 -18.84 -1.77
CA LEU A 381 13.31 -19.12 -2.55
C LEU A 381 14.51 -19.40 -1.63
N PRO A 382 15.19 -20.55 -1.79
CA PRO A 382 16.46 -20.77 -1.14
C PRO A 382 17.48 -19.69 -1.51
N GLU A 383 18.23 -19.18 -0.54
CA GLU A 383 19.27 -18.17 -0.78
C GLU A 383 20.26 -18.57 -1.89
N SER A 384 20.59 -19.87 -1.96
CA SER A 384 21.48 -20.41 -3.02
C SER A 384 20.95 -20.20 -4.44
N ASP A 385 19.62 -20.23 -4.61
CA ASP A 385 18.99 -20.06 -5.91
C ASP A 385 18.93 -18.57 -6.30
N LEU A 386 18.76 -17.68 -5.32
CA LEU A 386 18.91 -16.24 -5.51
C LEU A 386 20.35 -15.83 -5.85
N ASP A 387 21.36 -16.52 -5.31
CA ASP A 387 22.77 -16.22 -5.58
C ASP A 387 23.14 -16.39 -7.07
N SER A 388 22.49 -17.32 -7.75
CA SER A 388 22.70 -17.56 -9.18
C SER A 388 21.92 -16.59 -10.10
N ARG A 389 21.03 -15.70 -9.54
CA ARG A 389 20.06 -14.89 -10.31
C ARG A 389 20.06 -13.42 -9.88
N PRO A 390 21.05 -12.66 -10.37
CA PRO A 390 21.21 -11.26 -9.96
C PRO A 390 20.03 -10.36 -10.37
N GLN A 391 19.30 -10.66 -11.45
CA GLN A 391 18.12 -9.88 -11.87
C GLN A 391 16.94 -10.06 -10.90
N LEU A 392 16.67 -11.30 -10.48
CA LEU A 392 15.63 -11.58 -9.51
C LEU A 392 15.96 -10.93 -8.15
N ARG A 393 17.23 -11.01 -7.75
CA ARG A 393 17.73 -10.35 -6.55
C ARG A 393 17.62 -8.81 -6.64
N LEU A 394 17.85 -8.25 -7.84
CA LEU A 394 17.67 -6.81 -8.09
C LEU A 394 16.21 -6.39 -7.94
N ALA A 395 15.26 -7.15 -8.50
CA ALA A 395 13.83 -6.89 -8.33
C ALA A 395 13.44 -6.90 -6.85
N ALA A 396 13.97 -7.86 -6.09
CA ALA A 396 13.83 -7.93 -4.65
C ALA A 396 14.38 -6.71 -3.91
N ALA A 397 15.60 -6.32 -4.25
CA ALA A 397 16.24 -5.15 -3.66
C ALA A 397 15.46 -3.86 -3.94
N TRP A 398 14.90 -3.71 -5.14
CA TRP A 398 14.00 -2.61 -5.46
C TRP A 398 12.71 -2.67 -4.65
N ALA A 399 12.07 -3.85 -4.51
CA ALA A 399 10.86 -4.03 -3.72
C ALA A 399 11.11 -3.64 -2.25
N LEU A 400 12.20 -4.11 -1.66
CA LEU A 400 12.59 -3.76 -0.29
C LEU A 400 12.91 -2.28 -0.13
N ALA A 401 13.67 -1.68 -1.06
CA ALA A 401 14.02 -0.27 -1.03
C ALA A 401 12.79 0.64 -1.13
N LEU A 402 11.81 0.26 -1.95
CA LEU A 402 10.56 1.01 -2.11
C LEU A 402 9.57 0.76 -0.97
N SER A 403 9.76 -0.31 -0.18
CA SER A 403 9.00 -0.64 1.04
C SER A 403 9.71 -0.19 2.33
N GLU A 404 10.69 0.72 2.25
CA GLU A 404 11.45 1.28 3.37
C GLU A 404 12.31 0.28 4.17
N ARG A 405 12.47 -0.94 3.69
CA ARG A 405 13.34 -1.97 4.27
C ARG A 405 14.78 -1.81 3.76
N GLN A 406 15.38 -0.63 4.02
CA GLN A 406 16.63 -0.18 3.41
C GLN A 406 17.85 -1.06 3.74
N GLU A 407 17.92 -1.56 4.98
CA GLU A 407 19.02 -2.43 5.39
C GLU A 407 19.00 -3.78 4.65
N GLU A 408 17.81 -4.32 4.45
CA GLU A 408 17.62 -5.58 3.75
C GLU A 408 17.90 -5.43 2.25
N ALA A 409 17.42 -4.33 1.65
CA ALA A 409 17.77 -3.97 0.28
C ALA A 409 19.30 -3.87 0.12
N GLY A 410 19.96 -3.21 1.07
CA GLY A 410 21.42 -3.08 1.10
C GLY A 410 22.15 -4.43 1.15
N ARG A 411 21.64 -5.38 1.94
CA ARG A 411 22.21 -6.74 2.01
C ARG A 411 22.10 -7.49 0.69
N LEU A 412 20.92 -7.42 0.04
CA LEU A 412 20.73 -8.06 -1.28
C LEU A 412 21.63 -7.43 -2.35
N VAL A 413 21.74 -6.10 -2.35
CA VAL A 413 22.62 -5.39 -3.28
C VAL A 413 24.09 -5.73 -3.05
N ALA A 414 24.53 -5.81 -1.78
CA ALA A 414 25.89 -6.18 -1.44
C ALA A 414 26.24 -7.56 -2.03
N ARG A 415 25.35 -8.54 -1.91
CA ARG A 415 25.52 -9.86 -2.49
C ARG A 415 25.54 -9.86 -4.03
N ILE A 416 24.76 -8.99 -4.70
CA ILE A 416 24.85 -8.81 -6.15
C ILE A 416 26.26 -8.33 -6.53
N LEU A 417 26.81 -7.38 -5.77
CA LEU A 417 28.09 -6.75 -6.06
C LEU A 417 29.31 -7.60 -5.68
N GLU A 418 29.15 -8.66 -4.88
CA GLU A 418 30.20 -9.66 -4.60
C GLU A 418 30.61 -10.44 -5.84
N ASN A 419 29.71 -10.59 -6.82
CA ASN A 419 30.04 -11.23 -8.09
C ASN A 419 30.84 -10.27 -8.99
N PRO A 420 32.09 -10.56 -9.32
CA PRO A 420 32.93 -9.68 -10.15
C PRO A 420 32.42 -9.53 -11.59
N ASP A 421 31.66 -10.53 -12.09
CA ASP A 421 31.15 -10.58 -13.45
C ASP A 421 29.81 -9.84 -13.64
N VAL A 422 29.32 -9.15 -12.59
CA VAL A 422 28.11 -8.32 -12.68
C VAL A 422 28.34 -7.21 -13.71
N ASP A 423 27.42 -7.11 -14.66
CA ASP A 423 27.49 -6.11 -15.71
C ASP A 423 27.33 -4.67 -15.19
N SER A 424 27.70 -3.71 -16.01
CA SER A 424 27.63 -2.30 -15.62
C SER A 424 26.20 -1.79 -15.44
N HIS A 425 25.22 -2.46 -16.07
CA HIS A 425 23.80 -2.11 -15.94
C HIS A 425 23.33 -2.41 -14.52
N LEU A 426 23.54 -3.62 -14.07
CA LEU A 426 23.14 -4.10 -12.76
C LEU A 426 23.87 -3.34 -11.64
N ARG A 427 25.17 -3.04 -11.82
CA ARG A 427 25.94 -2.20 -10.90
C ARG A 427 25.36 -0.79 -10.77
N TYR A 428 24.92 -0.23 -11.89
CA TYR A 428 24.32 1.09 -11.92
C TYR A 428 22.98 1.13 -11.14
N GLU A 429 22.10 0.15 -11.34
CA GLU A 429 20.85 0.07 -10.59
C GLU A 429 21.08 -0.17 -9.10
N CYS A 430 22.06 -1.02 -8.76
CA CYS A 430 22.50 -1.19 -7.38
C CYS A 430 22.93 0.14 -6.73
N ALA A 431 23.68 0.95 -7.46
CA ALA A 431 24.11 2.27 -6.99
C ALA A 431 22.92 3.24 -6.79
N LEU A 432 21.91 3.20 -7.67
CA LEU A 432 20.68 3.98 -7.51
C LEU A 432 19.90 3.56 -6.25
N ILE A 433 19.77 2.26 -5.99
CA ILE A 433 19.12 1.74 -4.79
C ILE A 433 19.87 2.20 -3.53
N LEU A 434 21.17 1.88 -3.45
CA LEU A 434 21.97 2.17 -2.25
C LEU A 434 22.10 3.66 -1.97
N SER A 435 22.28 4.49 -3.01
CA SER A 435 22.37 5.94 -2.82
C SER A 435 21.02 6.54 -2.40
N GLY A 436 19.89 5.93 -2.82
CA GLY A 436 18.57 6.27 -2.32
C GLY A 436 18.40 5.95 -0.85
N ALA A 437 18.77 4.74 -0.47
CA ALA A 437 18.74 4.31 0.91
C ALA A 437 19.58 5.23 1.80
N ALA A 438 20.79 5.58 1.38
CA ALA A 438 21.66 6.49 2.12
C ALA A 438 21.06 7.90 2.27
N TYR A 439 20.33 8.40 1.25
CA TYR A 439 19.63 9.68 1.36
C TYR A 439 18.53 9.66 2.42
N PHE A 440 17.68 8.61 2.43
CA PHE A 440 16.63 8.46 3.44
C PHE A 440 17.16 8.17 4.85
N ALA A 441 18.35 7.56 4.94
CA ALA A 441 19.06 7.35 6.21
C ALA A 441 19.82 8.60 6.72
N ASP A 442 19.68 9.74 6.04
CA ASP A 442 20.38 10.99 6.35
C ASP A 442 21.91 10.88 6.32
N GLU A 443 22.43 10.04 5.39
CA GLU A 443 23.85 9.79 5.16
C GLU A 443 24.34 10.42 3.84
N PRO A 444 24.39 11.77 3.72
CA PRO A 444 24.67 12.45 2.45
C PRO A 444 26.06 12.15 1.88
N ASP A 445 27.05 11.92 2.72
CA ASP A 445 28.41 11.57 2.28
C ASP A 445 28.45 10.17 1.65
N ARG A 446 27.75 9.20 2.25
CA ARG A 446 27.59 7.85 1.70
C ARG A 446 26.78 7.87 0.41
N CYS A 447 25.71 8.66 0.36
CA CYS A 447 24.94 8.87 -0.86
C CYS A 447 25.84 9.39 -2.00
N ALA A 448 26.68 10.37 -1.71
CA ALA A 448 27.63 10.92 -2.69
C ALA A 448 28.68 9.89 -3.13
N ALA A 449 29.30 9.17 -2.20
CA ALA A 449 30.32 8.16 -2.51
C ALA A 449 29.78 7.01 -3.37
N LEU A 450 28.59 6.53 -3.08
CA LEU A 450 27.93 5.46 -3.83
C LEU A 450 27.57 5.87 -5.25
N PHE A 451 27.27 7.15 -5.47
CA PHE A 451 26.82 7.65 -6.77
C PHE A 451 27.92 8.33 -7.59
N GLU A 452 29.04 8.67 -7.02
CA GLU A 452 30.16 9.34 -7.70
C GLU A 452 30.66 8.62 -8.96
N PRO A 453 30.81 7.27 -8.98
CA PRO A 453 31.22 6.53 -10.18
C PRO A 453 30.22 6.65 -11.35
N TRP A 454 29.02 7.08 -11.07
CA TRP A 454 27.89 7.18 -12.00
C TRP A 454 27.53 8.64 -12.32
N SER A 455 28.50 9.54 -12.31
CA SER A 455 28.29 10.96 -12.64
C SER A 455 27.72 11.15 -14.06
N GLU A 456 28.01 10.22 -14.97
CA GLU A 456 27.43 10.16 -16.30
C GLU A 456 26.47 8.97 -16.42
N VAL A 457 25.33 9.21 -17.12
CA VAL A 457 24.34 8.17 -17.35
C VAL A 457 24.89 7.15 -18.34
N PRO A 458 24.88 5.85 -18.02
CA PRO A 458 25.22 4.82 -19.00
C PRO A 458 24.24 4.85 -20.20
N PRO A 459 24.70 4.57 -21.43
CA PRO A 459 23.85 4.64 -22.63
C PRO A 459 22.72 3.61 -22.61
N GLY A 460 21.63 3.86 -23.34
CA GLY A 460 20.54 2.91 -23.57
C GLY A 460 19.63 2.66 -22.37
N ARG A 461 19.46 3.64 -21.47
CA ARG A 461 18.65 3.48 -20.26
C ARG A 461 17.19 3.85 -20.45
N GLU A 462 16.34 3.17 -19.69
CA GLU A 462 14.93 3.47 -19.62
C GLU A 462 14.70 4.89 -19.06
N PRO A 463 13.68 5.62 -19.56
CA PRO A 463 13.37 6.97 -19.11
C PRO A 463 13.18 7.10 -17.59
N ARG A 464 12.66 6.05 -16.92
CA ARG A 464 12.52 5.99 -15.46
C ARG A 464 13.86 6.08 -14.75
N LEU A 465 14.84 5.28 -15.18
CA LEU A 465 16.18 5.29 -14.60
C LEU A 465 16.89 6.62 -14.86
N LEU A 466 16.64 7.26 -16.02
CA LEU A 466 17.13 8.60 -16.31
C LEU A 466 16.58 9.64 -15.33
N GLN A 467 15.29 9.56 -15.00
CA GLN A 467 14.68 10.47 -14.02
C GLN A 467 15.23 10.23 -12.60
N MET A 468 15.36 8.97 -12.19
CA MET A 468 15.95 8.63 -10.89
C MET A 468 17.40 9.09 -10.80
N HIS A 469 18.17 8.96 -11.87
CA HIS A 469 19.53 9.48 -11.97
C HIS A 469 19.57 11.01 -11.79
N ALA A 470 18.74 11.73 -12.54
CA ALA A 470 18.67 13.19 -12.42
C ALA A 470 18.25 13.64 -11.02
N ASN A 471 17.31 12.95 -10.39
CA ASN A 471 16.91 13.21 -9.01
C ASN A 471 18.09 13.02 -8.06
N ARG A 472 18.91 12.00 -8.27
CA ARG A 472 20.10 11.74 -7.45
C ARG A 472 21.17 12.82 -7.64
N GLN A 473 21.41 13.23 -8.89
CA GLN A 473 22.33 14.34 -9.18
C GLN A 473 21.82 15.65 -8.59
N ALA A 474 20.51 15.88 -8.62
CA ALA A 474 19.91 17.10 -8.10
C ALA A 474 20.12 17.24 -6.59
N ILE A 475 19.79 16.19 -5.80
CA ILE A 475 19.99 16.28 -4.35
C ILE A 475 21.47 16.43 -3.98
N LEU A 476 22.36 15.72 -4.63
CA LEU A 476 23.80 15.86 -4.40
C LEU A 476 24.33 17.26 -4.75
N ALA A 477 23.80 17.88 -5.81
CA ALA A 477 24.15 19.25 -6.17
C ALA A 477 23.67 20.26 -5.11
N ILE A 478 22.44 20.08 -4.58
CA ILE A 478 21.91 20.90 -3.47
C ILE A 478 22.80 20.77 -2.23
N LEU A 479 23.09 19.54 -1.81
CA LEU A 479 23.94 19.26 -0.64
C LEU A 479 25.37 19.81 -0.77
N LYS A 480 25.88 19.89 -2.00
CA LYS A 480 27.18 20.51 -2.32
C LYS A 480 27.12 22.04 -2.44
N GLY A 481 25.94 22.65 -2.29
CA GLY A 481 25.76 24.11 -2.39
C GLY A 481 25.61 24.65 -3.82
N ASP A 482 25.18 23.80 -4.78
CA ASP A 482 24.90 24.21 -6.16
C ASP A 482 23.46 23.88 -6.61
N PRO A 483 22.45 24.54 -6.03
CA PRO A 483 21.05 24.31 -6.35
C PRO A 483 20.70 24.66 -7.82
N ALA A 484 21.43 25.57 -8.44
CA ALA A 484 21.24 25.86 -9.86
C ALA A 484 21.65 24.69 -10.76
N ARG A 485 22.70 23.97 -10.41
CA ARG A 485 23.10 22.74 -11.09
C ARG A 485 22.04 21.63 -10.91
N ALA A 486 21.45 21.53 -9.73
CA ALA A 486 20.36 20.60 -9.48
C ALA A 486 19.21 20.82 -10.49
N ARG A 487 18.75 22.05 -10.67
CA ARG A 487 17.71 22.38 -11.65
C ARG A 487 18.10 22.05 -13.09
N ARG A 488 19.38 22.27 -13.46
CA ARG A 488 19.87 21.91 -14.81
C ARG A 488 19.75 20.39 -15.06
N HIS A 489 20.14 19.54 -14.08
CA HIS A 489 20.02 18.11 -14.22
C HIS A 489 18.56 17.66 -14.43
N LEU A 490 17.62 18.21 -13.66
CA LEU A 490 16.21 17.88 -13.76
C LEU A 490 15.60 18.36 -15.10
N GLN A 491 15.95 19.55 -15.58
CA GLN A 491 15.44 20.09 -16.84
C GLN A 491 15.90 19.30 -18.08
N GLN A 492 17.06 18.66 -18.04
CA GLN A 492 17.57 17.84 -19.14
C GLN A 492 16.70 16.60 -19.40
N VAL A 493 16.13 16.00 -18.36
CA VAL A 493 15.29 14.80 -18.49
C VAL A 493 13.88 15.15 -18.96
N VAL A 494 13.28 16.22 -18.46
CA VAL A 494 11.92 16.65 -18.84
C VAL A 494 11.79 16.89 -20.36
N ARG A 495 12.85 17.32 -21.02
CA ARG A 495 12.87 17.55 -22.48
C ARG A 495 12.91 16.28 -23.32
N GLY A 496 13.26 15.13 -22.72
CA GLY A 496 13.45 13.86 -23.42
C GLY A 496 12.36 12.81 -23.20
N SER A 497 11.43 13.02 -22.28
CA SER A 497 10.47 11.98 -21.87
C SER A 497 9.02 12.39 -22.05
N VAL A 498 8.40 11.92 -23.13
CA VAL A 498 6.94 11.96 -23.32
C VAL A 498 6.43 10.53 -23.20
N GLY A 499 6.08 10.08 -21.99
CA GLY A 499 5.54 8.72 -21.79
C GLY A 499 4.93 8.53 -20.37
N LYS A 500 3.87 7.73 -20.31
CA LYS A 500 3.00 7.56 -19.12
C LYS A 500 3.63 6.84 -17.89
N GLY A 501 4.84 6.32 -17.97
CA GLY A 501 5.45 5.48 -16.92
C GLY A 501 6.32 6.20 -15.89
N HIS A 502 6.31 7.56 -15.81
CA HIS A 502 7.32 8.31 -15.05
C HIS A 502 6.76 9.21 -13.96
N VAL A 503 5.50 9.08 -13.60
CA VAL A 503 4.80 10.03 -12.71
C VAL A 503 5.45 10.07 -11.33
N TYR A 504 5.79 8.93 -10.76
CA TYR A 504 6.43 8.85 -9.43
C TYR A 504 7.79 9.53 -9.38
N ALA A 505 8.72 9.13 -10.25
CA ALA A 505 10.07 9.69 -10.31
C ALA A 505 10.05 11.17 -10.74
N GLY A 506 9.08 11.57 -11.59
CA GLY A 506 8.85 12.93 -12.02
C GLY A 506 8.45 13.87 -10.87
N ARG A 507 7.58 13.42 -9.95
CA ARG A 507 7.20 14.18 -8.75
C ARG A 507 8.37 14.43 -7.81
N TRP A 508 9.29 13.48 -7.69
CA TRP A 508 10.55 13.73 -7.00
C TRP A 508 11.39 14.80 -7.70
N GLY A 509 11.35 14.89 -9.02
CA GLY A 509 11.98 15.98 -9.78
C GLY A 509 11.38 17.34 -9.43
N GLU A 510 10.05 17.45 -9.35
CA GLU A 510 9.35 18.67 -8.91
C GLU A 510 9.70 19.02 -7.47
N PHE A 511 9.76 18.03 -6.58
CA PHE A 511 10.19 18.18 -5.19
C PHE A 511 11.60 18.78 -5.09
N PHE A 512 12.59 18.19 -5.77
CA PHE A 512 13.97 18.69 -5.72
C PHE A 512 14.12 20.05 -6.41
N THR A 513 13.31 20.34 -7.44
CA THR A 513 13.27 21.68 -8.05
C THR A 513 12.79 22.71 -7.03
N GLY A 514 11.66 22.46 -6.37
CA GLY A 514 11.13 23.31 -5.31
C GLY A 514 12.11 23.47 -4.13
N LEU A 515 12.67 22.36 -3.65
CA LEU A 515 13.68 22.37 -2.60
C LEU A 515 14.88 23.26 -2.97
N SER A 516 15.34 23.19 -4.22
CA SER A 516 16.46 24.01 -4.70
C SER A 516 16.19 25.52 -4.63
N TYR A 517 14.96 25.93 -4.94
CA TYR A 517 14.56 27.33 -4.82
C TYR A 517 14.42 27.79 -3.37
N ILE A 518 13.84 26.94 -2.51
CA ILE A 518 13.74 27.24 -1.08
C ILE A 518 15.12 27.37 -0.46
N TRP A 519 16.04 26.50 -0.85
CA TRP A 519 17.43 26.51 -0.39
C TRP A 519 18.13 27.85 -0.70
N GLU A 520 17.96 28.33 -1.92
CA GLU A 520 18.50 29.65 -2.34
C GLU A 520 17.73 30.85 -1.76
N GLY A 521 16.58 30.64 -1.12
CA GLY A 521 15.71 31.73 -0.67
C GLY A 521 14.89 32.37 -1.78
N GLN A 522 14.77 31.73 -2.96
CA GLN A 522 13.94 32.15 -4.08
C GLN A 522 12.50 31.70 -3.89
N LEU A 523 11.86 32.18 -2.84
CA LEU A 523 10.59 31.65 -2.32
C LEU A 523 9.43 31.80 -3.32
N LEU A 524 9.42 32.86 -4.14
CA LEU A 524 8.39 33.05 -5.15
C LEU A 524 8.46 31.95 -6.23
N LEU A 525 9.66 31.68 -6.75
CA LEU A 525 9.87 30.61 -7.74
C LEU A 525 9.63 29.23 -7.12
N GLY A 526 9.96 29.07 -5.84
CA GLY A 526 9.60 27.86 -5.08
C GLY A 526 8.10 27.65 -5.04
N GLU A 527 7.34 28.69 -4.70
CA GLU A 527 5.88 28.64 -4.68
C GLU A 527 5.27 28.38 -6.06
N GLU A 528 5.72 29.10 -7.10
CA GLU A 528 5.25 28.93 -8.47
C GLU A 528 5.51 27.50 -9.01
N THR A 529 6.57 26.85 -8.54
CA THR A 529 6.87 25.46 -8.89
C THR A 529 6.05 24.46 -8.08
N LEU A 530 5.98 24.64 -6.75
CA LEU A 530 5.43 23.65 -5.84
C LEU A 530 3.89 23.67 -5.79
N ARG A 531 3.25 24.82 -5.98
CA ARG A 531 1.79 24.92 -5.90
C ARG A 531 1.09 24.08 -6.97
N PRO A 532 1.42 24.23 -8.28
CA PRO A 532 0.82 23.38 -9.30
C PRO A 532 1.20 21.90 -9.16
N ALA A 533 2.42 21.62 -8.65
CA ALA A 533 2.86 20.24 -8.38
C ALA A 533 2.03 19.61 -7.26
N LEU A 534 1.77 20.35 -6.17
CA LEU A 534 0.92 19.93 -5.08
C LEU A 534 -0.52 19.70 -5.53
N GLU A 535 -1.10 20.66 -6.28
CA GLU A 535 -2.47 20.53 -6.80
C GLU A 535 -2.64 19.27 -7.64
N ARG A 536 -1.68 18.98 -8.55
CA ARG A 536 -1.68 17.73 -9.32
C ARG A 536 -1.50 16.49 -8.42
N ALA A 537 -0.59 16.56 -7.47
CA ALA A 537 -0.36 15.45 -6.55
C ALA A 537 -1.61 15.18 -5.69
N GLU A 538 -2.28 16.21 -5.18
CA GLU A 538 -3.53 16.07 -4.43
C GLU A 538 -4.68 15.55 -5.29
N ALA A 539 -4.80 16.00 -6.53
CA ALA A 539 -5.81 15.53 -7.46
C ALA A 539 -5.62 14.06 -7.86
N ASP A 540 -4.36 13.65 -8.03
CA ASP A 540 -4.02 12.29 -8.47
C ASP A 540 -3.95 11.29 -7.31
N LEU A 541 -3.54 11.73 -6.10
CA LEU A 541 -3.12 10.87 -4.98
C LEU A 541 -3.93 11.06 -3.71
N GLY A 542 -4.64 12.17 -3.63
CA GLY A 542 -5.26 12.61 -2.38
C GLY A 542 -4.32 13.44 -1.48
N ARG A 543 -4.97 14.23 -0.63
CA ARG A 543 -4.31 15.25 0.20
C ARG A 543 -3.29 14.68 1.20
N ARG A 544 -3.52 13.48 1.72
CA ARG A 544 -2.66 12.86 2.74
C ARG A 544 -1.64 11.87 2.17
N HIS A 545 -1.53 11.78 0.85
CA HIS A 545 -0.50 10.95 0.25
C HIS A 545 0.91 11.48 0.60
N PRO A 546 1.92 10.62 0.91
CA PRO A 546 3.27 11.04 1.28
C PRO A 546 3.89 12.06 0.32
N GLN A 547 3.82 11.84 -1.00
CA GLN A 547 4.35 12.79 -1.98
C GLN A 547 3.61 14.14 -1.93
N ALA A 548 2.29 14.15 -1.77
CA ALA A 548 1.52 15.37 -1.60
C ALA A 548 1.91 16.08 -0.29
N CYS A 549 2.06 15.33 0.81
CA CYS A 549 2.51 15.88 2.09
C CYS A 549 3.92 16.47 2.01
N MET A 550 4.85 15.81 1.31
CA MET A 550 6.21 16.33 1.11
C MET A 550 6.22 17.63 0.28
N LEU A 551 5.46 17.70 -0.81
CA LEU A 551 5.30 18.94 -1.59
C LEU A 551 4.65 20.05 -0.76
N ALA A 552 3.63 19.70 0.04
CA ALA A 552 2.97 20.64 0.94
C ALA A 552 3.92 21.18 2.01
N ALA A 553 4.82 20.35 2.56
CA ALA A 553 5.80 20.78 3.54
C ALA A 553 6.78 21.81 2.96
N LEU A 554 7.26 21.61 1.73
CA LEU A 554 8.11 22.58 1.06
C LEU A 554 7.35 23.86 0.72
N LEU A 555 6.12 23.74 0.20
CA LEU A 555 5.29 24.91 -0.13
C LEU A 555 4.97 25.71 1.13
N ALA A 556 4.68 25.05 2.25
CA ALA A 556 4.39 25.70 3.52
C ALA A 556 5.58 26.55 4.01
N VAL A 557 6.82 26.12 3.79
CA VAL A 557 8.00 26.95 4.08
C VAL A 557 7.98 28.21 3.24
N ALA A 558 7.78 28.10 1.92
CA ALA A 558 7.79 29.25 1.03
C ALA A 558 6.67 30.25 1.38
N VAL A 559 5.51 29.76 1.73
CA VAL A 559 4.32 30.54 2.13
C VAL A 559 4.52 31.20 3.50
N TYR A 560 5.08 30.46 4.47
CA TYR A 560 5.41 30.97 5.80
C TYR A 560 6.41 32.13 5.75
N GLU A 561 7.50 31.96 5.03
CA GLU A 561 8.55 32.99 4.88
C GLU A 561 8.06 34.25 4.12
N ARG A 562 6.88 34.19 3.51
CA ARG A 562 6.17 35.31 2.89
C ARG A 562 5.05 35.86 3.78
N ASP A 563 5.08 35.58 5.08
CA ASP A 563 4.15 36.06 6.12
C ASP A 563 2.69 35.64 5.92
N ARG A 564 2.44 34.52 5.23
CA ARG A 564 1.09 33.96 5.06
C ARG A 564 0.90 32.79 6.02
N LEU A 565 0.83 33.09 7.33
CA LEU A 565 0.87 32.10 8.40
C LEU A 565 -0.32 31.13 8.37
N ASP A 566 -1.53 31.66 8.16
CA ASP A 566 -2.76 30.83 8.17
C ASP A 566 -2.76 29.85 6.99
N GLU A 567 -2.29 30.27 5.81
CA GLU A 567 -2.19 29.41 4.65
C GLU A 567 -1.12 28.33 4.85
N ALA A 568 0.05 28.68 5.41
CA ALA A 568 1.07 27.73 5.74
C ALA A 568 0.59 26.68 6.78
N ALA A 569 -0.18 27.10 7.76
CA ALA A 569 -0.80 26.20 8.74
C ALA A 569 -1.83 25.28 8.07
N ALA A 570 -2.65 25.79 7.16
CA ALA A 570 -3.65 25.01 6.42
C ALA A 570 -2.99 23.95 5.50
N LEU A 571 -1.86 24.28 4.86
CA LEU A 571 -1.08 23.33 4.06
C LEU A 571 -0.58 22.15 4.88
N LEU A 572 -0.20 22.36 6.14
CA LEU A 572 0.35 21.34 7.03
C LEU A 572 -0.70 20.67 7.94
N ALA A 573 -1.92 21.19 7.96
CA ALA A 573 -2.98 20.65 8.79
C ALA A 573 -3.23 19.17 8.51
N ASN A 574 -3.15 18.32 9.54
CA ASN A 574 -3.37 16.88 9.47
C ASN A 574 -2.40 16.13 8.49
N ARG A 575 -1.12 16.57 8.44
CA ARG A 575 -0.09 15.96 7.57
C ARG A 575 1.22 15.64 8.28
N LEU A 576 1.42 16.12 9.51
CA LEU A 576 2.70 15.95 10.22
C LEU A 576 3.01 14.48 10.51
N ASP A 577 2.00 13.70 10.89
CA ASP A 577 2.12 12.27 11.13
C ASP A 577 2.56 11.49 9.89
N VAL A 578 2.12 11.92 8.69
CA VAL A 578 2.58 11.35 7.43
C VAL A 578 4.04 11.70 7.16
N LEU A 579 4.42 12.96 7.37
CA LEU A 579 5.81 13.42 7.21
C LEU A 579 6.76 12.75 8.20
N GLU A 580 6.30 12.49 9.42
CA GLU A 580 7.05 11.79 10.45
C GLU A 580 7.43 10.37 10.03
N ARG A 581 6.48 9.66 9.47
CA ARG A 581 6.67 8.23 9.14
C ARG A 581 7.39 8.03 7.81
N PHE A 582 7.09 8.85 6.80
CA PHE A 582 7.42 8.56 5.39
C PHE A 582 8.12 9.72 4.68
N GLY A 583 8.17 10.88 5.31
CA GLY A 583 8.83 12.02 4.71
C GLY A 583 10.34 11.80 4.57
N ALA A 584 10.91 12.31 3.46
CA ALA A 584 12.35 12.55 3.41
C ALA A 584 12.78 13.41 4.61
N PRO A 585 13.99 13.25 5.15
CA PRO A 585 14.44 13.99 6.34
C PRO A 585 14.14 15.49 6.29
N GLU A 586 14.33 16.11 5.14
CA GLU A 586 14.06 17.54 4.92
C GLU A 586 12.58 17.89 5.13
N THR A 587 11.65 17.01 4.75
CA THR A 587 10.22 17.31 4.79
C THR A 587 9.65 17.26 6.21
N ALA A 588 10.09 16.30 7.00
CA ALA A 588 9.76 16.26 8.42
C ALA A 588 10.33 17.48 9.15
N LEU A 589 11.60 17.82 8.89
CA LEU A 589 12.23 19.02 9.39
C LEU A 589 11.42 20.28 9.07
N PHE A 590 11.08 20.49 7.80
CA PHE A 590 10.37 21.68 7.38
C PHE A 590 8.93 21.71 7.91
N GLY A 591 8.23 20.61 7.90
CA GLY A 591 6.84 20.52 8.39
C GLY A 591 6.76 20.92 9.87
N TYR A 592 7.46 20.22 10.74
CA TYR A 592 7.45 20.47 12.18
C TYR A 592 7.96 21.86 12.54
N ARG A 593 9.10 22.28 11.97
CA ARG A 593 9.67 23.60 12.24
C ARG A 593 8.76 24.73 11.79
N THR A 594 8.08 24.60 10.65
CA THR A 594 7.16 25.63 10.15
C THR A 594 5.97 25.78 11.09
N VAL A 595 5.32 24.68 11.51
CA VAL A 595 4.18 24.76 12.45
C VAL A 595 4.61 25.27 13.81
N ALA A 596 5.79 24.85 14.32
CA ALA A 596 6.33 25.37 15.56
C ALA A 596 6.63 26.88 15.50
N ARG A 597 7.18 27.36 14.40
CA ARG A 597 7.45 28.78 14.16
C ARG A 597 6.19 29.62 14.03
N ILE A 598 5.14 29.07 13.41
CA ILE A 598 3.81 29.70 13.36
C ILE A 598 3.26 29.84 14.78
N ALA A 599 3.29 28.77 15.60
CA ALA A 599 2.84 28.82 16.99
C ALA A 599 3.62 29.84 17.83
N ALA A 600 4.94 29.91 17.65
CA ALA A 600 5.78 30.90 18.31
C ALA A 600 5.46 32.35 17.87
N ALA A 601 5.20 32.59 16.58
CA ALA A 601 4.80 33.89 16.05
C ALA A 601 3.42 34.33 16.59
N GLN A 602 2.53 33.38 16.83
CA GLN A 602 1.22 33.61 17.45
C GLN A 602 1.30 33.77 19.00
N GLY A 603 2.48 33.64 19.60
CA GLY A 603 2.69 33.75 21.04
C GLY A 603 2.35 32.48 21.83
N ILE A 604 2.07 31.35 21.17
CA ILE A 604 1.72 30.07 21.79
C ILE A 604 3.01 29.26 22.03
N GLU A 605 3.85 29.74 22.96
CA GLU A 605 5.18 29.19 23.20
C GLU A 605 5.18 27.70 23.55
N HIS A 606 4.29 27.26 24.47
CA HIS A 606 4.24 25.85 24.87
C HIS A 606 3.99 24.92 23.69
N ARG A 607 3.06 25.27 22.81
CA ARG A 607 2.77 24.48 21.60
C ARG A 607 3.97 24.44 20.64
N ALA A 608 4.71 25.55 20.53
CA ALA A 608 5.91 25.57 19.69
C ALA A 608 6.99 24.63 20.24
N ILE A 609 7.19 24.61 21.57
CA ILE A 609 8.14 23.72 22.22
C ILE A 609 7.69 22.25 22.06
N ASP A 610 6.42 21.93 22.35
CA ASP A 610 5.88 20.56 22.22
C ASP A 610 6.11 20.00 20.81
N LEU A 611 5.88 20.80 19.77
CA LEU A 611 6.12 20.41 18.37
C LEU A 611 7.61 20.17 18.07
N LEU A 612 8.49 20.99 18.64
CA LEU A 612 9.93 20.79 18.47
C LEU A 612 10.43 19.57 19.24
N GLU A 613 9.92 19.32 20.44
CA GLU A 613 10.22 18.10 21.20
C GLU A 613 9.73 16.85 20.46
N ALA A 614 8.54 16.89 19.84
CA ALA A 614 8.05 15.82 18.96
C ALA A 614 9.00 15.58 17.77
N LEU A 615 9.48 16.64 17.11
CA LEU A 615 10.51 16.52 16.06
C LEU A 615 11.79 15.85 16.58
N GLY A 616 12.24 16.23 17.78
CA GLY A 616 13.41 15.63 18.43
C GLY A 616 13.20 14.14 18.70
N ALA A 617 12.00 13.75 19.18
CA ALA A 617 11.64 12.36 19.43
C ALA A 617 11.62 11.53 18.13
N VAL A 618 11.08 12.08 17.03
CA VAL A 618 11.17 11.47 15.69
C VAL A 618 12.61 11.27 15.27
N GLY A 619 13.47 12.26 15.49
CA GLY A 619 14.91 12.16 15.20
C GLY A 619 15.57 11.01 15.94
N VAL A 620 15.24 10.81 17.20
CA VAL A 620 15.75 9.69 18.02
C VAL A 620 15.20 8.36 17.52
N ALA A 621 13.88 8.26 17.30
CA ALA A 621 13.21 7.03 16.89
C ALA A 621 13.67 6.53 15.53
N ARG A 622 13.96 7.44 14.59
CA ARG A 622 14.44 7.12 13.24
C ARG A 622 15.97 7.09 13.11
N GLY A 623 16.72 7.37 14.17
CA GLY A 623 18.18 7.47 14.09
C GLY A 623 18.68 8.63 13.22
N LEU A 624 17.96 9.76 13.18
CA LEU A 624 18.26 10.93 12.35
C LEU A 624 18.73 12.12 13.21
N PRO A 625 20.01 12.20 13.59
CA PRO A 625 20.54 13.20 14.53
C PRO A 625 20.27 14.64 14.07
N ARG A 626 20.24 14.91 12.77
CA ARG A 626 19.97 16.23 12.20
C ARG A 626 18.59 16.78 12.59
N MET A 627 17.60 15.91 12.77
CA MET A 627 16.26 16.32 13.25
C MET A 627 16.32 16.79 14.70
N SER A 628 17.03 16.07 15.57
CA SER A 628 17.23 16.46 16.96
C SER A 628 17.99 17.77 17.07
N ILE A 629 19.04 17.97 16.27
CA ILE A 629 19.81 19.23 16.20
C ILE A 629 18.92 20.40 15.79
N ALA A 630 18.10 20.23 14.75
CA ALA A 630 17.20 21.27 14.27
C ALA A 630 16.10 21.63 15.27
N SER A 631 15.56 20.62 15.98
CA SER A 631 14.63 20.81 17.09
C SER A 631 15.25 21.69 18.19
N LEU A 632 16.42 21.30 18.69
CA LEU A 632 17.14 22.03 19.73
C LEU A 632 17.51 23.46 19.28
N ALA A 633 17.95 23.64 18.04
CA ALA A 633 18.31 24.96 17.50
C ALA A 633 17.12 25.93 17.47
N ASP A 634 15.92 25.47 17.07
CA ASP A 634 14.73 26.32 17.12
C ASP A 634 14.23 26.55 18.56
N GLN A 635 14.40 25.61 19.50
CA GLN A 635 14.17 25.83 20.93
C GLN A 635 15.11 26.89 21.49
N VAL A 636 16.43 26.81 21.16
CA VAL A 636 17.42 27.86 21.53
C VAL A 636 16.94 29.23 21.05
N ARG A 637 16.49 29.34 19.80
CA ARG A 637 15.97 30.59 19.23
C ARG A 637 14.75 31.14 20.00
N ILE A 638 13.81 30.28 20.38
CA ILE A 638 12.63 30.70 21.16
C ILE A 638 13.05 31.22 22.54
N HIS A 639 13.92 30.49 23.24
CA HIS A 639 14.39 30.86 24.57
C HIS A 639 15.30 32.11 24.54
N ALA A 640 16.11 32.28 23.47
CA ALA A 640 16.93 33.47 23.29
C ALA A 640 16.09 34.74 23.16
N GLY A 641 14.94 34.69 22.47
CA GLY A 641 14.00 35.81 22.40
C GLY A 641 13.38 36.21 23.75
N LYS A 642 13.55 35.38 24.79
CA LYS A 642 13.11 35.61 26.16
C LYS A 642 14.30 35.82 27.14
N PHE A 643 15.51 35.91 26.63
CA PHE A 643 16.75 36.08 27.42
C PHE A 643 16.97 34.95 28.44
N ARG A 644 16.54 33.74 28.20
CA ARG A 644 16.73 32.56 29.06
C ARG A 644 18.09 31.93 28.78
N SER A 645 19.18 32.61 29.15
CA SER A 645 20.56 32.29 28.77
C SER A 645 21.00 30.89 29.20
N GLU A 646 20.66 30.45 30.41
CA GLU A 646 21.04 29.15 30.94
C GLU A 646 20.39 28.01 30.15
N THR A 647 19.07 28.12 29.87
CA THR A 647 18.36 27.15 29.03
C THR A 647 18.99 27.09 27.63
N CYS A 648 19.26 28.24 27.02
CA CYS A 648 19.91 28.29 25.70
C CYS A 648 21.30 27.59 25.74
N ARG A 649 22.07 27.78 26.78
CA ARG A 649 23.39 27.16 26.95
C ARG A 649 23.26 25.62 27.00
N VAL A 650 22.39 25.09 27.85
CA VAL A 650 22.15 23.64 28.00
C VAL A 650 21.73 23.01 26.66
N LEU A 651 20.81 23.64 25.95
CA LEU A 651 20.35 23.14 24.65
C LEU A 651 21.44 23.20 23.58
N ALA A 652 22.24 24.27 23.55
CA ALA A 652 23.35 24.39 22.61
C ALA A 652 24.48 23.39 22.91
N ASP A 653 24.79 23.15 24.22
CA ASP A 653 25.75 22.12 24.65
C ASP A 653 25.27 20.73 24.18
N ARG A 654 23.96 20.47 24.25
CA ARG A 654 23.39 19.22 23.74
C ARG A 654 23.51 19.09 22.23
N ILE A 655 23.39 20.18 21.46
CA ILE A 655 23.65 20.16 20.00
C ILE A 655 25.10 19.73 19.75
N ASP A 656 26.07 20.34 20.46
CA ASP A 656 27.50 20.02 20.29
C ASP A 656 27.79 18.56 20.63
N GLU A 657 27.18 18.03 21.71
CA GLU A 657 27.26 16.60 22.05
C GLU A 657 26.78 15.69 20.95
N ILE A 658 25.57 15.97 20.35
CA ILE A 658 25.03 15.18 19.26
C ILE A 658 25.93 15.21 18.04
N VAL A 659 26.48 16.41 17.69
CA VAL A 659 27.40 16.54 16.56
C VAL A 659 28.68 15.74 16.83
N ALA A 660 29.25 15.81 18.02
CA ALA A 660 30.45 15.06 18.40
C ALA A 660 30.22 13.53 18.38
N GLN A 661 29.05 13.08 18.80
CA GLN A 661 28.67 11.65 18.83
C GLN A 661 28.27 11.09 17.46
N SER A 662 27.99 11.95 16.49
CA SER A 662 27.49 11.52 15.16
C SER A 662 28.52 10.72 14.35
N GLY A 663 29.80 10.83 14.66
CA GLY A 663 30.89 10.17 13.96
C GLY A 663 31.22 10.73 12.57
N HIS A 664 30.53 11.79 12.13
CA HIS A 664 30.80 12.40 10.83
C HIS A 664 32.02 13.31 10.87
N PRO A 665 32.96 13.20 9.89
CA PRO A 665 34.12 14.04 9.83
C PRO A 665 33.79 15.53 9.68
N GLU A 666 34.61 16.39 10.26
CA GLU A 666 34.51 17.82 10.03
C GLU A 666 34.68 18.12 8.52
N GLY A 667 33.82 18.98 7.98
CA GLY A 667 33.82 19.32 6.56
C GLY A 667 33.08 18.34 5.64
N SER A 668 32.56 17.19 6.15
CA SER A 668 31.67 16.32 5.43
C SER A 668 30.37 17.03 5.00
N LEU A 669 29.61 16.44 4.05
CA LEU A 669 28.32 17.01 3.63
C LEU A 669 27.33 17.04 4.79
N TRP A 670 27.31 15.98 5.61
CA TRP A 670 26.47 15.93 6.81
C TRP A 670 26.86 17.05 7.79
N HIS A 671 28.13 17.18 8.12
CA HIS A 671 28.61 18.21 9.04
C HIS A 671 28.27 19.62 8.55
N ARG A 672 28.46 19.91 7.25
CA ARG A 672 28.05 21.19 6.65
C ARG A 672 26.58 21.48 6.78
N SER A 673 25.71 20.44 6.72
CA SER A 673 24.25 20.61 6.82
C SER A 673 23.80 21.06 8.21
N VAL A 674 24.55 20.77 9.26
CA VAL A 674 24.26 21.14 10.65
C VAL A 674 25.10 22.30 11.19
N ALA A 675 26.25 22.54 10.60
CA ALA A 675 27.23 23.54 11.10
C ALA A 675 26.63 24.93 11.28
N LEU A 676 25.80 25.38 10.34
CA LEU A 676 25.16 26.70 10.43
C LEU A 676 24.15 26.78 11.58
N LEU A 677 23.40 25.70 11.82
CA LEU A 677 22.46 25.63 12.97
C LEU A 677 23.24 25.67 14.31
N GLN A 678 24.36 24.98 14.38
CA GLN A 678 25.25 24.97 15.56
C GLN A 678 25.78 26.38 15.84
N ILE A 679 26.33 27.05 14.82
CA ILE A 679 26.85 28.41 14.93
C ILE A 679 25.77 29.41 15.36
N ILE A 680 24.59 29.37 14.71
CA ILE A 680 23.44 30.24 15.04
C ILE A 680 22.98 29.98 16.47
N SER A 681 22.97 28.71 16.92
CA SER A 681 22.60 28.38 18.31
C SER A 681 23.58 28.99 19.32
N ARG A 682 24.88 28.93 19.08
CA ARG A 682 25.90 29.57 19.93
C ARG A 682 25.77 31.12 19.93
N ALA A 683 25.49 31.69 18.77
CA ALA A 683 25.19 33.13 18.68
C ALA A 683 23.94 33.52 19.51
N ASN A 684 22.88 32.73 19.46
CA ASN A 684 21.69 32.94 20.26
C ASN A 684 21.95 32.77 21.77
N VAL A 685 22.83 31.88 22.20
CA VAL A 685 23.28 31.80 23.61
C VAL A 685 23.90 33.11 24.04
N ALA A 686 24.83 33.67 23.26
CA ALA A 686 25.47 34.94 23.52
C ALA A 686 24.44 36.11 23.53
N ILE A 687 23.51 36.13 22.61
CA ILE A 687 22.37 37.10 22.55
C ILE A 687 21.54 37.01 23.83
N ALA A 688 21.18 35.79 24.24
CA ALA A 688 20.39 35.57 25.46
C ALA A 688 21.15 36.06 26.73
N ALA A 689 22.47 35.93 26.73
CA ALA A 689 23.35 36.47 27.80
C ALA A 689 23.62 37.96 27.64
N GLN A 690 23.14 38.60 26.59
CA GLN A 690 23.45 40.02 26.24
C GLN A 690 24.95 40.30 25.97
N ASP A 691 25.69 39.25 25.64
CA ASP A 691 27.09 39.36 25.19
C ASP A 691 27.13 39.57 23.67
N TRP A 692 26.88 40.81 23.27
CA TRP A 692 26.77 41.21 21.86
C TRP A 692 28.08 41.00 21.09
N ARG A 693 29.24 41.11 21.77
CA ARG A 693 30.54 40.89 21.16
C ARG A 693 30.72 39.42 20.81
N ALA A 694 30.49 38.53 21.77
CA ALA A 694 30.58 37.10 21.53
C ALA A 694 29.56 36.66 20.44
N ALA A 695 28.36 37.27 20.41
CA ALA A 695 27.39 36.99 19.36
C ALA A 695 27.91 37.34 17.95
N LEU A 696 28.58 38.51 17.80
CA LEU A 696 29.19 38.93 16.54
C LEU A 696 30.36 38.02 16.13
N ASP A 697 31.18 37.58 17.10
CA ASP A 697 32.30 36.67 16.86
C ASP A 697 31.80 35.31 16.35
N HIS A 698 30.70 34.78 16.91
CA HIS A 698 30.05 33.56 16.41
C HIS A 698 29.42 33.75 15.02
N LEU A 699 28.77 34.89 14.77
CA LEU A 699 28.06 35.13 13.48
C LEU A 699 29.03 35.45 12.32
N ALA A 700 30.29 35.83 12.59
CA ALA A 700 31.25 36.17 11.52
C ALA A 700 31.47 35.02 10.52
N PRO A 701 31.77 33.78 10.92
CA PRO A 701 31.94 32.66 10.00
C PRO A 701 30.63 32.18 9.36
N ALA A 702 29.49 32.44 10.00
CA ALA A 702 28.20 31.99 9.53
C ALA A 702 27.79 32.61 8.17
N VAL A 703 28.14 33.88 7.95
CA VAL A 703 27.86 34.58 6.67
C VAL A 703 28.59 33.89 5.51
N ALA A 704 29.88 33.63 5.68
CA ALA A 704 30.72 32.99 4.65
C ALA A 704 30.25 31.56 4.36
N LEU A 705 29.84 30.81 5.39
CA LEU A 705 29.30 29.47 5.24
C LEU A 705 27.95 29.48 4.51
N ALA A 706 27.04 30.39 4.86
CA ALA A 706 25.75 30.53 4.19
C ALA A 706 25.89 30.90 2.70
N ASP A 707 26.85 31.78 2.40
CA ASP A 707 27.17 32.18 1.01
C ASP A 707 27.77 30.98 0.22
N ALA A 708 28.70 30.24 0.81
CA ALA A 708 29.34 29.09 0.18
C ALA A 708 28.32 27.96 -0.13
N MET A 709 27.35 27.77 0.75
CA MET A 709 26.29 26.76 0.60
C MET A 709 25.04 27.28 -0.15
N LYS A 710 25.04 28.55 -0.58
CA LYS A 710 23.89 29.20 -1.22
C LYS A 710 22.59 29.12 -0.38
N LEU A 711 22.72 29.20 0.94
CA LEU A 711 21.60 29.15 1.89
C LEU A 711 20.98 30.54 2.08
N GLY A 712 20.31 31.05 1.06
CA GLY A 712 19.83 32.43 1.01
C GLY A 712 18.94 32.82 2.19
N ARG A 713 18.03 31.95 2.59
CA ARG A 713 17.14 32.17 3.73
C ARG A 713 17.92 32.28 5.07
N LEU A 714 18.80 31.30 5.35
CA LEU A 714 19.61 31.30 6.57
C LEU A 714 20.60 32.47 6.59
N ARG A 715 21.10 32.88 5.43
CA ARG A 715 21.92 34.09 5.32
C ARG A 715 21.18 35.35 5.82
N ILE A 716 19.89 35.48 5.45
CA ILE A 716 19.05 36.62 5.92
C ILE A 716 18.90 36.55 7.45
N GLU A 717 18.65 35.36 8.02
CA GLU A 717 18.55 35.16 9.47
C GLU A 717 19.86 35.55 10.19
N VAL A 718 20.99 35.10 9.67
CA VAL A 718 22.34 35.45 10.22
C VAL A 718 22.58 36.96 10.14
N MET A 719 22.23 37.60 9.03
CA MET A 719 22.40 39.05 8.85
C MET A 719 21.49 39.85 9.79
N ALA A 720 20.26 39.39 10.03
CA ALA A 720 19.33 40.01 10.97
C ALA A 720 19.86 39.93 12.41
N LEU A 721 20.33 38.75 12.85
CA LEU A 721 20.95 38.58 14.18
C LEU A 721 22.22 39.45 14.32
N ARG A 722 23.02 39.55 13.27
CA ARG A 722 24.20 40.39 13.24
C ARG A 722 23.85 41.89 13.35
N ALA A 723 22.82 42.34 12.62
CA ALA A 723 22.32 43.73 12.70
C ALA A 723 21.81 44.05 14.12
N LEU A 724 21.06 43.13 14.74
CA LEU A 724 20.62 43.27 16.14
C LEU A 724 21.78 43.39 17.09
N ALA A 725 22.81 42.55 16.98
CA ALA A 725 23.94 42.58 17.87
C ALA A 725 24.79 43.87 17.72
N LEU A 726 24.94 44.38 16.50
CA LEU A 726 25.62 45.67 16.23
C LEU A 726 24.82 46.86 16.81
N ASP A 727 23.49 46.90 16.61
CA ASP A 727 22.66 47.96 17.18
C ASP A 727 22.76 48.02 18.70
N ARG A 728 22.67 46.85 19.36
CA ARG A 728 22.78 46.75 20.82
C ARG A 728 24.19 47.03 21.37
N GLN A 729 25.24 46.75 20.62
CA GLN A 729 26.61 47.08 21.00
C GLN A 729 26.87 48.58 20.87
N GLY A 730 26.35 49.24 19.80
CA GLY A 730 26.51 50.67 19.58
C GLY A 730 25.67 51.57 20.46
N GLY A 731 24.55 51.08 21.01
CA GLY A 731 23.68 51.83 21.94
C GLY A 731 24.21 51.98 23.36
N ASN A 732 25.35 51.39 23.68
CA ASN A 732 26.02 51.49 24.98
C ASN A 732 27.25 52.42 24.98
N GLY A 733 27.36 53.28 23.97
CA GLY A 733 28.42 54.29 23.87
C GLY A 733 27.93 55.72 24.03
#